data_47c24b12c059dd3ea1167031e61523ca
#
_entry.id   47c24b12c059dd3ea1167031e61523ca
#
_cell.length_a   1.000
_cell.length_b   1.000
_cell.length_c   1.000
_cell.angle_alpha   90.00
_cell.angle_beta   90.00
_cell.angle_gamma   90.00
#
_symmetry.space_group_name_H-M   'P 1'
#
loop_
_entity.id
_entity.type
_entity.pdbx_description
1 polymer ?
#
loop_
_entity_poly.entity_id
_entity_poly.type
_entity_poly.pdbx_seq_one_letter_code
_entity_poly.pdbx_strand_id
1 'polypeptide(L)'
;MNYGRKNAAKKQKKITSKSTMQGKRVGVRLFKAFLLCLVVIAIVGIIGGGLFVKRIIDNAPEVTPDDVKPKGFTTFVYADDGKTELERFVASGSNRIYKTLDEIPKDLGNAFVAIEDERFYDHNGIDLHGIIRAGIATLSGNEQGASTLTQQLIKNNVFPNFVHEETFYDKAERKLQEQFLALQIEKQMSKDEILESYMNTINLGQNCLGVQSAAKRYFGKDVSELTLSECACIAGITQNPSGYNPVTHPENNAKRRKSVLNNMLEQGYIDQAAYDEALNDDVYARIQKVNSSSEEKKPTSYFVDALSEQVMEDLQQQLGYTETQAYNAVYSGGLSIYSTQNVEMQKICDEEMNDDSNYPGLKEYGLDYALTVTRADGSVENYGSGHIKKYAKEKHGKKYGLIYSSEEDARAMVEEWKATIAQEGDTYDEVINITPQPQASVTIMDQKTGAIKAMVGGRGAKNSSLSLNRAYRGSTRQPGSTFKILAAYAPAIDSCGKSLSTIVVDEPYKYKNGKNVKNASRSYKGAVTYRTAIANSINVCAVKVSDEISQELGFEYCEKFGISTLVKEKKTDAGVFSDINQTLALGGVTDGVYNYELCAAYATIANGGTYNTPTLYTKIVDHDGNVLLENPGESHQAIKEGTASLLTSAMETVVTSGSGRSCQLNNMPVAGKTGTTTSNKDLWFCGYTPYYTCAVWGGYDDNKECNYDTSFRFRIWKGIMSRIHDGLEYKEFDTTKGLIQKTVCTLTGKLAVAGQCPSATEYFAEGTEPTETCPGHEDVVSPDDEEDNEDNAEGTAPEQPNTTPSTPNTGNGNNGGGNTGGGNAGGGNTGGGDTGGGDTGGGDTGGGDTGGGDTGGGNTGGGDTGGGNTGGSTP
;
A
#
# COMPACT_ATOMS: atom_id res chain seq x y z
N MET A 1 74.33 -3.95 31.05
CA MET A 1 74.29 -3.37 32.40
C MET A 1 75.10 -4.25 33.33
N ASN A 2 76.17 -3.68 33.86
CA ASN A 2 77.12 -4.40 34.69
C ASN A 2 76.59 -4.41 36.14
N TYR A 3 75.96 -5.47 36.56
CA TYR A 3 75.49 -5.64 37.95
C TYR A 3 76.67 -6.07 38.83
N GLY A 4 77.34 -5.12 39.44
CA GLY A 4 78.37 -5.42 40.41
C GLY A 4 77.84 -6.38 41.50
N ARG A 5 78.68 -7.38 41.96
CA ARG A 5 78.37 -8.41 42.98
C ARG A 5 77.58 -7.90 44.20
N LYS A 6 77.86 -6.65 44.68
CA LYS A 6 77.16 -6.05 45.84
C LYS A 6 75.67 -5.69 45.46
N ASN A 7 75.37 -5.22 44.27
CA ASN A 7 73.99 -4.94 43.82
C ASN A 7 73.18 -6.19 43.54
N ALA A 8 73.81 -7.20 42.99
CA ALA A 8 73.20 -8.51 42.81
C ALA A 8 72.82 -9.19 44.16
N ALA A 9 73.74 -9.15 45.13
CA ALA A 9 73.50 -9.69 46.50
C ALA A 9 72.42 -8.87 47.25
N LYS A 10 72.36 -7.53 47.07
CA LYS A 10 71.32 -6.67 47.67
C LYS A 10 69.95 -6.94 47.07
N LYS A 11 69.88 -7.15 45.76
CA LYS A 11 68.64 -7.52 45.03
C LYS A 11 68.16 -8.92 45.38
N GLN A 12 69.11 -9.85 45.52
CA GLN A 12 68.83 -11.24 45.96
C GLN A 12 68.28 -11.27 47.40
N LYS A 13 68.90 -10.50 48.32
CA LYS A 13 68.47 -10.41 49.74
C LYS A 13 67.08 -9.73 49.85
N LYS A 14 66.71 -8.77 48.93
CA LYS A 14 65.43 -8.14 48.91
C LYS A 14 64.38 -9.10 48.32
N ILE A 15 64.73 -9.93 47.36
CA ILE A 15 63.82 -10.91 46.71
C ILE A 15 63.56 -12.09 47.65
N THR A 16 64.52 -12.48 48.47
CA THR A 16 64.44 -13.60 49.41
C THR A 16 64.05 -13.19 50.83
N SER A 17 63.76 -11.87 51.06
CA SER A 17 63.32 -11.43 52.42
C SER A 17 61.95 -12.10 52.73
N LYS A 18 61.82 -12.43 54.10
CA LYS A 18 60.65 -13.18 54.62
C LYS A 18 59.32 -12.52 54.25
N SER A 19 59.30 -11.17 54.25
CA SER A 19 58.10 -10.37 53.85
C SER A 19 57.78 -10.44 52.32
N THR A 20 58.85 -10.33 51.45
CA THR A 20 58.69 -10.45 50.01
C THR A 20 58.26 -11.86 49.56
N MET A 21 58.82 -12.88 50.25
CA MET A 21 58.42 -14.27 50.00
C MET A 21 57.02 -14.59 50.51
N GLN A 22 56.61 -13.99 51.64
CA GLN A 22 55.23 -14.11 52.12
C GLN A 22 54.22 -13.42 51.19
N GLY A 23 54.53 -12.19 50.69
CA GLY A 23 53.75 -11.50 49.69
C GLY A 23 53.58 -12.27 48.37
N LYS A 24 54.67 -12.88 47.87
CA LYS A 24 54.62 -13.75 46.70
C LYS A 24 53.76 -15.01 46.92
N ARG A 25 53.87 -15.65 48.09
CA ARG A 25 53.03 -16.79 48.49
C ARG A 25 51.57 -16.43 48.58
N VAL A 26 51.23 -15.25 49.13
CA VAL A 26 49.85 -14.74 49.21
C VAL A 26 49.38 -14.42 47.79
N GLY A 27 50.17 -13.72 46.97
CA GLY A 27 49.79 -13.44 45.56
C GLY A 27 49.54 -14.68 44.72
N VAL A 28 50.37 -15.72 44.89
CA VAL A 28 50.17 -17.01 44.21
C VAL A 28 48.91 -17.74 44.74
N ARG A 29 48.59 -17.64 46.02
CA ARG A 29 47.36 -18.22 46.59
C ARG A 29 46.11 -17.48 46.06
N LEU A 30 46.14 -16.13 46.04
CA LEU A 30 45.07 -15.34 45.44
C LEU A 30 44.88 -15.60 43.96
N PHE A 31 45.98 -15.70 43.20
CA PHE A 31 45.91 -16.06 41.76
C PHE A 31 45.34 -17.46 41.54
N LYS A 32 45.72 -18.47 42.39
CA LYS A 32 45.12 -19.80 42.33
C LYS A 32 43.65 -19.80 42.72
N ALA A 33 43.24 -19.02 43.76
CA ALA A 33 41.86 -18.85 44.13
C ALA A 33 41.03 -18.18 43.01
N PHE A 34 41.56 -17.14 42.38
CA PHE A 34 40.96 -16.50 41.23
C PHE A 34 40.79 -17.45 40.05
N LEU A 35 41.83 -18.23 39.70
CA LEU A 35 41.73 -19.28 38.68
C LEU A 35 40.67 -20.34 39.04
N LEU A 36 40.60 -20.74 40.32
CA LEU A 36 39.60 -21.69 40.78
C LEU A 36 38.18 -21.11 40.63
N CYS A 37 38.00 -19.85 41.01
CA CYS A 37 36.72 -19.16 40.83
C CYS A 37 36.32 -19.10 39.35
N LEU A 38 37.23 -18.78 38.43
CA LEU A 38 36.98 -18.79 37.01
C LEU A 38 36.56 -20.18 36.50
N VAL A 39 37.26 -21.24 36.98
CA VAL A 39 36.89 -22.62 36.62
C VAL A 39 35.52 -23.00 37.17
N VAL A 40 35.16 -22.61 38.40
CA VAL A 40 33.84 -22.84 38.97
C VAL A 40 32.74 -22.09 38.20
N ILE A 41 33.01 -20.83 37.85
CA ILE A 41 32.05 -20.02 37.02
C ILE A 41 31.89 -20.71 35.65
N ALA A 42 32.96 -21.15 35.04
CA ALA A 42 32.89 -21.86 33.74
C ALA A 42 32.08 -23.19 33.87
N ILE A 43 32.28 -23.95 34.95
CA ILE A 43 31.53 -25.20 35.20
C ILE A 43 30.04 -24.90 35.39
N VAL A 44 29.71 -23.91 36.22
CA VAL A 44 28.31 -23.47 36.45
C VAL A 44 27.69 -22.99 35.15
N GLY A 45 28.42 -22.20 34.36
CA GLY A 45 28.01 -21.78 33.04
C GLY A 45 27.74 -22.95 32.06
N ILE A 46 28.60 -23.96 32.04
CA ILE A 46 28.43 -25.16 31.23
C ILE A 46 27.21 -25.98 31.69
N ILE A 47 27.04 -26.16 32.99
CA ILE A 47 25.85 -26.88 33.51
C ILE A 47 24.58 -26.13 33.23
N GLY A 48 24.55 -24.80 33.49
CA GLY A 48 23.40 -23.94 33.23
C GLY A 48 23.05 -23.91 31.74
N GLY A 49 24.05 -23.73 30.87
CA GLY A 49 23.89 -23.81 29.43
C GLY A 49 23.40 -25.19 28.95
N GLY A 50 23.93 -26.27 29.51
CA GLY A 50 23.47 -27.63 29.19
C GLY A 50 21.99 -27.88 29.60
N LEU A 51 21.57 -27.40 30.76
CA LEU A 51 20.15 -27.47 31.17
C LEU A 51 19.23 -26.63 30.29
N PHE A 52 19.71 -25.46 29.87
CA PHE A 52 19.01 -24.59 28.96
C PHE A 52 18.80 -25.23 27.57
N VAL A 53 19.88 -25.76 26.99
CA VAL A 53 19.81 -26.49 25.72
C VAL A 53 18.90 -27.72 25.83
N LYS A 54 18.99 -28.46 26.91
CA LYS A 54 18.13 -29.62 27.15
C LYS A 54 16.65 -29.24 27.16
N ARG A 55 16.28 -28.16 27.86
CA ARG A 55 14.88 -27.66 27.87
C ARG A 55 14.37 -27.29 26.48
N ILE A 56 15.21 -26.65 25.68
CA ILE A 56 14.88 -26.26 24.29
C ILE A 56 14.63 -27.49 23.41
N ILE A 57 15.50 -28.51 23.55
CA ILE A 57 15.38 -29.75 22.82
C ILE A 57 14.14 -30.55 23.24
N ASP A 58 13.84 -30.58 24.53
CA ASP A 58 12.67 -31.27 25.06
C ASP A 58 11.34 -30.66 24.55
N ASN A 59 11.36 -29.39 24.09
CA ASN A 59 10.22 -28.67 23.53
C ASN A 59 10.23 -28.68 21.97
N ALA A 60 11.20 -29.31 21.32
CA ALA A 60 11.23 -29.36 19.86
C ALA A 60 10.09 -30.25 19.31
N PRO A 61 9.45 -29.85 18.20
CA PRO A 61 8.41 -30.69 17.59
C PRO A 61 8.98 -32.05 17.13
N GLU A 62 8.14 -33.06 17.12
CA GLU A 62 8.48 -34.33 16.45
C GLU A 62 8.37 -34.13 14.94
N VAL A 63 9.41 -34.47 14.19
CA VAL A 63 9.48 -34.28 12.74
C VAL A 63 9.85 -35.59 12.06
N THR A 64 9.07 -35.92 11.04
CA THR A 64 9.26 -37.08 10.16
C THR A 64 9.80 -36.65 8.79
N PRO A 65 10.35 -37.57 7.97
CA PRO A 65 10.72 -37.27 6.58
C PRO A 65 9.60 -36.65 5.75
N ASP A 66 8.34 -37.00 6.00
CA ASP A 66 7.19 -36.49 5.25
C ASP A 66 6.88 -35.02 5.57
N ASP A 67 7.29 -34.54 6.75
CA ASP A 67 7.12 -33.14 7.11
C ASP A 67 8.08 -32.20 6.37
N VAL A 68 9.18 -32.73 5.86
CA VAL A 68 10.19 -31.98 5.13
C VAL A 68 10.16 -32.21 3.62
N LYS A 69 9.36 -33.20 3.14
CA LYS A 69 9.15 -33.42 1.70
C LYS A 69 8.27 -32.34 1.07
N PRO A 70 8.49 -32.01 -0.21
CA PRO A 70 7.65 -31.04 -0.92
C PRO A 70 6.19 -31.49 -0.94
N LYS A 71 5.32 -30.65 -0.44
CA LYS A 71 3.88 -30.81 -0.59
C LYS A 71 3.43 -29.73 -1.57
N GLY A 72 2.73 -30.11 -2.63
CA GLY A 72 2.30 -29.17 -3.65
C GLY A 72 0.87 -29.45 -4.08
N PHE A 73 -0.06 -28.62 -3.60
CA PHE A 73 -1.47 -28.71 -3.96
C PHE A 73 -1.91 -27.40 -4.61
N THR A 74 -2.83 -27.47 -5.54
CA THR A 74 -3.43 -26.27 -6.14
C THR A 74 -4.26 -25.53 -5.11
N THR A 75 -4.01 -24.25 -4.93
CA THR A 75 -4.86 -23.35 -4.14
C THR A 75 -5.97 -22.80 -5.02
N PHE A 76 -7.19 -22.80 -4.50
CA PHE A 76 -8.36 -22.26 -5.17
C PHE A 76 -8.85 -21.01 -4.46
N VAL A 77 -9.21 -20.01 -5.24
CA VAL A 77 -9.89 -18.80 -4.75
C VAL A 77 -11.33 -18.83 -5.23
N TYR A 78 -12.27 -18.81 -4.30
CA TYR A 78 -13.69 -18.81 -4.57
C TYR A 78 -14.31 -17.44 -4.34
N ALA A 79 -15.35 -17.11 -5.11
CA ALA A 79 -16.18 -15.93 -4.93
C ALA A 79 -17.00 -16.01 -3.61
N ASP A 80 -17.77 -14.96 -3.35
CA ASP A 80 -18.64 -14.84 -2.16
C ASP A 80 -19.77 -15.88 -2.10
N ASP A 81 -20.10 -16.51 -3.23
CA ASP A 81 -21.04 -17.64 -3.30
C ASP A 81 -20.41 -18.97 -2.80
N GLY A 82 -19.11 -18.99 -2.55
CA GLY A 82 -18.32 -20.14 -2.12
C GLY A 82 -18.21 -21.27 -3.14
N LYS A 83 -18.55 -21.03 -4.41
CA LYS A 83 -18.59 -22.03 -5.49
C LYS A 83 -17.89 -21.57 -6.76
N THR A 84 -18.10 -20.32 -7.16
CA THR A 84 -17.52 -19.78 -8.37
C THR A 84 -16.01 -19.60 -8.17
N GLU A 85 -15.21 -20.32 -8.95
CA GLU A 85 -13.77 -20.20 -8.95
C GLU A 85 -13.35 -18.88 -9.62
N LEU A 86 -12.63 -18.03 -8.87
CA LEU A 86 -12.09 -16.77 -9.35
C LEU A 86 -10.69 -16.93 -9.91
N GLU A 87 -9.87 -17.73 -9.23
CA GLU A 87 -8.48 -17.93 -9.58
C GLU A 87 -8.01 -19.29 -9.09
N ARG A 88 -7.03 -19.82 -9.74
CA ARG A 88 -6.34 -21.06 -9.39
C ARG A 88 -4.85 -20.78 -9.33
N PHE A 89 -4.33 -20.73 -8.12
CA PHE A 89 -2.91 -20.78 -7.92
C PHE A 89 -2.45 -22.22 -8.05
N VAL A 90 -2.16 -22.56 -9.25
CA VAL A 90 -1.65 -23.87 -9.54
C VAL A 90 -0.24 -23.90 -9.00
N ALA A 91 0.05 -24.90 -8.09
CA ALA A 91 1.35 -25.16 -7.44
C ALA A 91 2.44 -25.35 -8.48
N SER A 92 2.67 -24.62 -9.36
CA SER A 92 3.66 -24.54 -10.34
C SER A 92 3.53 -23.49 -11.25
N GLY A 93 2.82 -22.58 -10.70
CA GLY A 93 2.97 -21.60 -11.46
C GLY A 93 3.65 -22.61 -11.36
N SER A 94 3.32 -22.89 -10.52
CA SER A 94 3.37 -24.20 -9.96
C SER A 94 3.48 -25.24 -10.95
N ASN A 95 4.21 -25.14 -11.76
CA ASN A 95 4.79 -26.30 -12.33
C ASN A 95 5.78 -26.83 -11.29
N ARG A 96 5.36 -27.08 -10.05
CA ARG A 96 6.11 -28.01 -9.23
C ARG A 96 5.94 -29.36 -9.91
N ILE A 97 6.76 -29.60 -10.90
CA ILE A 97 7.03 -30.89 -11.41
C ILE A 97 8.14 -31.39 -10.51
N TYR A 98 7.81 -32.31 -9.64
CA TYR A 98 8.80 -33.00 -8.83
C TYR A 98 9.83 -33.66 -9.77
N LYS A 99 11.09 -33.47 -9.49
CA LYS A 99 12.19 -34.09 -10.22
C LYS A 99 13.01 -34.88 -9.23
N THR A 100 13.23 -36.14 -9.54
CA THR A 100 14.18 -36.96 -8.80
C THR A 100 15.59 -36.43 -9.00
N LEU A 101 16.48 -36.73 -8.08
CA LEU A 101 17.87 -36.27 -8.15
C LEU A 101 18.57 -36.70 -9.45
N ASP A 102 18.20 -37.87 -9.99
CA ASP A 102 18.73 -38.39 -11.25
C ASP A 102 18.30 -37.56 -12.49
N GLU A 103 17.19 -36.86 -12.40
CA GLU A 103 16.69 -35.96 -13.44
C GLU A 103 17.24 -34.54 -13.34
N ILE A 104 17.91 -34.20 -12.22
CA ILE A 104 18.52 -32.89 -11.96
C ILE A 104 20.01 -32.94 -12.31
N PRO A 105 20.52 -31.97 -13.09
CA PRO A 105 21.94 -31.89 -13.39
C PRO A 105 22.79 -31.86 -12.13
N LYS A 106 23.87 -32.68 -12.10
CA LYS A 106 24.81 -32.69 -10.97
C LYS A 106 25.40 -31.31 -10.66
N ASP A 107 25.62 -30.51 -11.69
CA ASP A 107 26.11 -29.13 -11.55
C ASP A 107 25.17 -28.25 -10.74
N LEU A 108 23.87 -28.47 -10.84
CA LEU A 108 22.88 -27.69 -10.06
C LEU A 108 22.93 -28.09 -8.58
N GLY A 109 22.94 -29.38 -8.26
CA GLY A 109 23.13 -29.87 -6.89
C GLY A 109 24.45 -29.38 -6.28
N ASN A 110 25.54 -29.49 -7.05
CA ASN A 110 26.85 -28.99 -6.65
C ASN A 110 26.86 -27.46 -6.44
N ALA A 111 26.13 -26.67 -7.26
CA ALA A 111 26.05 -25.25 -7.13
C ALA A 111 25.35 -24.85 -5.81
N PHE A 112 24.26 -25.54 -5.44
CA PHE A 112 23.59 -25.31 -4.15
C PHE A 112 24.52 -25.70 -2.97
N VAL A 113 25.15 -26.86 -3.03
CA VAL A 113 26.10 -27.29 -2.00
C VAL A 113 27.24 -26.28 -1.88
N ALA A 114 27.83 -25.87 -2.99
CA ALA A 114 28.97 -24.97 -3.00
C ALA A 114 28.67 -23.59 -2.40
N ILE A 115 27.47 -23.06 -2.58
CA ILE A 115 27.14 -21.70 -2.14
C ILE A 115 26.47 -21.65 -0.76
N GLU A 116 25.73 -22.70 -0.38
CA GLU A 116 24.93 -22.73 0.84
C GLU A 116 25.58 -23.59 1.93
N ASP A 117 26.24 -24.70 1.57
CA ASP A 117 26.69 -25.71 2.53
C ASP A 117 27.89 -26.52 2.02
N GLU A 118 29.08 -25.90 1.97
CA GLU A 118 30.32 -26.39 1.41
C GLU A 118 30.68 -27.81 1.86
N ARG A 119 30.32 -28.21 3.08
CA ARG A 119 30.61 -29.50 3.70
C ARG A 119 29.39 -30.38 3.89
N PHE A 120 28.36 -30.16 3.06
CA PHE A 120 27.09 -30.88 3.17
C PHE A 120 27.22 -32.37 3.31
N TYR A 121 28.09 -33.00 2.53
CA TYR A 121 28.33 -34.45 2.55
C TYR A 121 29.21 -34.94 3.72
N ASP A 122 29.92 -34.04 4.42
CA ASP A 122 30.85 -34.34 5.48
C ASP A 122 30.26 -34.30 6.90
N HIS A 123 29.17 -33.57 7.10
CA HIS A 123 28.52 -33.40 8.40
C HIS A 123 27.18 -34.14 8.48
N ASN A 124 26.65 -34.31 9.70
CA ASN A 124 25.37 -34.97 9.98
C ASN A 124 24.30 -33.93 10.41
N GLY A 125 23.98 -33.00 9.53
CA GLY A 125 22.97 -31.97 9.79
C GLY A 125 23.49 -30.68 10.40
N ILE A 126 24.65 -30.67 11.02
CA ILE A 126 25.29 -29.50 11.64
C ILE A 126 26.75 -29.39 11.16
N ASP A 127 27.10 -28.22 10.61
CA ASP A 127 28.49 -27.90 10.28
C ASP A 127 29.17 -27.14 11.43
N LEU A 128 29.86 -27.85 12.29
CA LEU A 128 30.61 -27.26 13.41
C LEU A 128 31.73 -26.31 12.97
N HIS A 129 32.38 -26.57 11.85
CA HIS A 129 33.43 -25.70 11.31
C HIS A 129 32.81 -24.39 10.80
N GLY A 130 31.67 -24.46 10.12
CA GLY A 130 30.90 -23.29 9.68
C GLY A 130 30.44 -22.44 10.84
N ILE A 131 29.93 -23.05 11.92
CA ILE A 131 29.49 -22.33 13.13
C ILE A 131 30.65 -21.59 13.77
N ILE A 132 31.81 -22.23 13.94
CA ILE A 132 33.01 -21.60 14.52
C ILE A 132 33.49 -20.45 13.63
N ARG A 133 33.54 -20.66 12.31
CA ARG A 133 33.92 -19.64 11.33
C ARG A 133 32.98 -18.43 11.40
N ALA A 134 31.69 -18.67 11.38
CA ALA A 134 30.67 -17.61 11.47
C ALA A 134 30.75 -16.85 12.81
N GLY A 135 30.97 -17.57 13.92
CA GLY A 135 31.19 -16.95 15.23
C GLY A 135 32.40 -16.01 15.26
N ILE A 136 33.52 -16.41 14.67
CA ILE A 136 34.71 -15.55 14.55
C ILE A 136 34.46 -14.38 13.60
N ALA A 137 33.77 -14.58 12.48
CA ALA A 137 33.41 -13.55 11.52
C ALA A 137 32.50 -12.49 12.15
N THR A 138 31.49 -12.90 12.90
CA THR A 138 30.58 -12.01 13.65
C THR A 138 31.33 -11.17 14.68
N LEU A 139 32.28 -11.78 15.41
CA LEU A 139 33.13 -11.03 16.34
C LEU A 139 34.05 -10.00 15.63
N SER A 140 34.29 -10.20 14.34
CA SER A 140 35.08 -9.30 13.49
C SER A 140 34.21 -8.28 12.73
N GLY A 141 32.90 -8.23 12.98
CA GLY A 141 31.97 -7.32 12.35
C GLY A 141 31.46 -7.74 10.97
N ASN A 142 31.78 -8.98 10.53
CA ASN A 142 31.28 -9.56 9.29
C ASN A 142 30.27 -10.67 9.60
N GLU A 143 29.03 -10.51 9.19
CA GLU A 143 28.02 -11.56 9.31
C GLU A 143 28.23 -12.62 8.21
N GLN A 144 28.44 -13.89 8.61
CA GLN A 144 28.49 -15.04 7.71
C GLN A 144 27.44 -16.07 8.10
N GLY A 145 26.72 -16.62 7.12
CA GLY A 145 25.80 -17.74 7.32
C GLY A 145 26.55 -19.04 7.71
N ALA A 146 25.94 -19.80 8.61
CA ALA A 146 26.45 -21.13 9.02
C ALA A 146 25.32 -22.17 9.07
N SER A 147 24.19 -21.91 8.43
CA SER A 147 23.06 -22.85 8.37
C SER A 147 23.30 -23.85 7.27
N THR A 148 23.13 -25.14 7.59
CA THR A 148 23.22 -26.22 6.59
C THR A 148 21.96 -26.29 5.72
N LEU A 149 22.04 -26.97 4.57
CA LEU A 149 20.89 -27.26 3.70
C LEU A 149 19.77 -27.97 4.47
N THR A 150 20.12 -28.93 5.34
CA THR A 150 19.17 -29.64 6.19
C THR A 150 18.46 -28.70 7.17
N GLN A 151 19.19 -27.77 7.79
CA GLN A 151 18.59 -26.75 8.67
C GLN A 151 17.69 -25.81 7.91
N GLN A 152 18.04 -25.40 6.67
CA GLN A 152 17.21 -24.57 5.84
C GLN A 152 15.93 -25.29 5.39
N LEU A 153 16.02 -26.58 5.03
CA LEU A 153 14.88 -27.42 4.68
C LEU A 153 13.89 -27.50 5.87
N ILE A 154 14.38 -27.79 7.07
CA ILE A 154 13.59 -27.85 8.31
C ILE A 154 12.99 -26.48 8.62
N LYS A 155 13.79 -25.43 8.60
CA LYS A 155 13.34 -24.06 8.85
C LYS A 155 12.15 -23.71 7.97
N ASN A 156 12.21 -24.00 6.68
CA ASN A 156 11.21 -23.60 5.70
C ASN A 156 9.90 -24.42 5.80
N ASN A 157 9.95 -25.65 6.32
CA ASN A 157 8.82 -26.58 6.32
C ASN A 157 8.23 -26.86 7.71
N VAL A 158 8.99 -26.63 8.80
CA VAL A 158 8.62 -27.08 10.16
C VAL A 158 8.38 -25.95 11.16
N PHE A 159 9.02 -24.78 10.97
CA PHE A 159 8.90 -23.66 11.93
C PHE A 159 8.04 -22.51 11.42
N PRO A 160 6.70 -22.51 11.64
CA PRO A 160 5.82 -21.44 11.17
C PRO A 160 6.02 -20.08 11.88
N ASN A 161 6.53 -20.06 13.12
CA ASN A 161 6.42 -18.90 14.02
C ASN A 161 7.67 -18.03 14.16
N PHE A 162 8.74 -18.20 13.36
CA PHE A 162 9.98 -17.49 13.65
C PHE A 162 10.04 -16.02 13.15
N VAL A 163 9.01 -15.53 12.49
CA VAL A 163 8.92 -14.12 12.06
C VAL A 163 8.65 -13.17 13.24
N HIS A 164 8.03 -13.68 14.31
CA HIS A 164 7.74 -12.92 15.52
C HIS A 164 8.82 -13.00 16.59
N GLU A 165 10.03 -13.47 16.24
CA GLU A 165 11.16 -13.52 17.16
C GLU A 165 11.73 -12.12 17.40
N GLU A 166 11.18 -11.43 18.39
CA GLU A 166 11.68 -10.13 18.82
C GLU A 166 12.92 -10.27 19.73
N THR A 167 13.06 -11.40 20.42
CA THR A 167 14.10 -11.56 21.40
C THR A 167 15.28 -12.42 20.90
N PHE A 168 16.46 -12.15 21.44
CA PHE A 168 17.63 -13.02 21.23
C PHE A 168 17.37 -14.46 21.72
N TYR A 169 16.53 -14.63 22.71
CA TYR A 169 16.15 -15.94 23.25
C TYR A 169 15.40 -16.77 22.19
N ASP A 170 14.36 -16.22 21.56
CA ASP A 170 13.55 -16.93 20.58
C ASP A 170 14.38 -17.37 19.37
N LYS A 171 15.26 -16.47 18.88
CA LYS A 171 16.20 -16.79 17.79
C LYS A 171 17.17 -17.91 18.17
N ALA A 172 17.65 -17.92 19.42
CA ALA A 172 18.55 -18.96 19.89
C ALA A 172 17.81 -20.28 20.11
N GLU A 173 16.57 -20.24 20.64
CA GLU A 173 15.72 -21.41 20.83
C GLU A 173 15.45 -22.11 19.51
N ARG A 174 14.90 -21.39 18.53
CA ARG A 174 14.69 -21.94 17.19
C ARG A 174 15.96 -22.49 16.58
N LYS A 175 17.06 -21.75 16.63
CA LYS A 175 18.31 -22.19 16.00
C LYS A 175 18.86 -23.47 16.61
N LEU A 176 18.66 -23.68 17.91
CA LEU A 176 19.02 -24.92 18.61
C LEU A 176 18.07 -26.06 18.22
N GLN A 177 16.77 -25.77 18.07
CA GLN A 177 15.79 -26.76 17.59
C GLN A 177 16.05 -27.17 16.15
N GLU A 178 16.32 -26.21 15.23
CA GLU A 178 16.73 -26.52 13.84
C GLU A 178 17.94 -27.48 13.82
N GLN A 179 18.95 -27.20 14.63
CA GLN A 179 20.15 -28.06 14.71
C GLN A 179 19.84 -29.45 15.25
N PHE A 180 19.02 -29.53 16.30
CA PHE A 180 18.60 -30.81 16.86
C PHE A 180 17.79 -31.65 15.87
N LEU A 181 16.80 -31.01 15.19
CA LEU A 181 15.96 -31.68 14.19
C LEU A 181 16.76 -32.07 12.94
N ALA A 182 17.75 -31.27 12.54
CA ALA A 182 18.64 -31.62 11.45
C ALA A 182 19.42 -32.92 11.75
N LEU A 183 19.91 -33.09 12.98
CA LEU A 183 20.52 -34.34 13.41
C LEU A 183 19.54 -35.52 13.42
N GLN A 184 18.25 -35.29 13.60
CA GLN A 184 17.24 -36.34 13.59
C GLN A 184 16.82 -36.73 12.17
N ILE A 185 16.60 -35.75 11.31
CA ILE A 185 16.23 -35.96 9.90
C ILE A 185 17.38 -36.70 9.17
N GLU A 186 18.62 -36.32 9.38
CA GLU A 186 19.78 -37.01 8.73
C GLU A 186 20.03 -38.44 9.22
N LYS A 187 19.33 -38.89 10.27
CA LYS A 187 19.30 -40.32 10.62
C LYS A 187 18.24 -41.10 9.83
N GLN A 188 17.25 -40.41 9.27
CA GLN A 188 16.09 -41.00 8.63
C GLN A 188 16.12 -40.79 7.10
N MET A 189 16.83 -39.78 6.62
CA MET A 189 16.99 -39.44 5.20
C MET A 189 18.47 -39.44 4.82
N SER A 190 18.76 -39.89 3.63
CA SER A 190 20.10 -39.78 3.05
C SER A 190 20.37 -38.33 2.62
N LYS A 191 21.65 -37.99 2.39
CA LYS A 191 22.03 -36.65 1.88
C LYS A 191 21.40 -36.35 0.53
N ASP A 192 21.27 -37.34 -0.32
CA ASP A 192 20.65 -37.21 -1.64
C ASP A 192 19.15 -36.93 -1.53
N GLU A 193 18.41 -37.62 -0.66
CA GLU A 193 16.98 -37.34 -0.39
C GLU A 193 16.78 -35.96 0.21
N ILE A 194 17.69 -35.48 1.07
CA ILE A 194 17.64 -34.12 1.64
C ILE A 194 17.90 -33.09 0.55
N LEU A 195 18.93 -33.29 -0.28
CA LEU A 195 19.22 -32.36 -1.39
C LEU A 195 18.10 -32.34 -2.43
N GLU A 196 17.55 -33.51 -2.77
CA GLU A 196 16.37 -33.63 -3.64
C GLU A 196 15.18 -32.88 -3.10
N SER A 197 14.84 -33.09 -1.82
CA SER A 197 13.74 -32.39 -1.14
C SER A 197 13.98 -30.88 -1.09
N TYR A 198 15.21 -30.44 -0.82
CA TYR A 198 15.60 -29.04 -0.82
C TYR A 198 15.42 -28.39 -2.18
N MET A 199 15.95 -28.99 -3.24
CA MET A 199 15.86 -28.47 -4.60
C MET A 199 14.42 -28.44 -5.15
N ASN A 200 13.57 -29.36 -4.70
CA ASN A 200 12.16 -29.37 -5.07
C ASN A 200 11.28 -28.44 -4.22
N THR A 201 11.81 -27.87 -3.11
CA THR A 201 11.01 -27.06 -2.18
C THR A 201 11.36 -25.59 -2.23
N ILE A 202 12.62 -25.26 -2.51
CA ILE A 202 13.13 -23.89 -2.31
C ILE A 202 12.43 -22.86 -3.19
N ASN A 203 12.16 -21.68 -2.60
CA ASN A 203 11.68 -20.52 -3.33
C ASN A 203 12.83 -19.88 -4.12
N LEU A 204 12.64 -19.79 -5.43
CA LEU A 204 13.60 -19.24 -6.40
C LEU A 204 13.09 -17.96 -7.06
N GLY A 205 12.15 -17.27 -6.45
CA GLY A 205 11.56 -16.02 -6.96
C GLY A 205 10.58 -16.23 -8.12
N GLN A 206 9.87 -15.19 -8.55
CA GLN A 206 8.91 -15.25 -9.67
C GLN A 206 7.89 -16.39 -9.57
N ASN A 207 7.43 -16.68 -8.38
CA ASN A 207 6.52 -17.80 -8.09
C ASN A 207 7.09 -19.18 -8.46
N CYS A 208 8.42 -19.32 -8.49
CA CYS A 208 9.08 -20.58 -8.78
C CYS A 208 9.43 -21.31 -7.49
N LEU A 209 8.70 -22.38 -7.21
CA LEU A 209 9.02 -23.32 -6.14
C LEU A 209 9.69 -24.56 -6.75
N GLY A 210 10.92 -24.80 -6.31
CA GLY A 210 11.75 -25.87 -6.85
C GLY A 210 12.41 -25.56 -8.20
N VAL A 211 13.45 -26.31 -8.47
CA VAL A 211 14.37 -26.06 -9.59
C VAL A 211 13.74 -26.25 -10.97
N GLN A 212 12.80 -27.17 -11.11
CA GLN A 212 12.11 -27.39 -12.40
C GLN A 212 11.26 -26.17 -12.79
N SER A 213 10.55 -25.59 -11.81
CA SER A 213 9.79 -24.35 -12.03
C SER A 213 10.70 -23.19 -12.42
N ALA A 214 11.85 -23.06 -11.75
CA ALA A 214 12.84 -22.05 -12.07
C ALA A 214 13.43 -22.25 -13.48
N ALA A 215 13.77 -23.48 -13.87
CA ALA A 215 14.28 -23.81 -15.20
C ALA A 215 13.28 -23.44 -16.30
N LYS A 216 12.00 -23.79 -16.11
CA LYS A 216 10.92 -23.42 -17.04
C LYS A 216 10.72 -21.90 -17.10
N ARG A 217 10.68 -21.25 -15.94
CA ARG A 217 10.38 -19.81 -15.84
C ARG A 217 11.48 -18.94 -16.41
N TYR A 218 12.74 -19.26 -16.06
CA TYR A 218 13.87 -18.42 -16.44
C TYR A 218 14.45 -18.77 -17.81
N PHE A 219 14.43 -20.04 -18.18
CA PHE A 219 15.12 -20.52 -19.39
C PHE A 219 14.21 -21.24 -20.39
N GLY A 220 12.94 -21.51 -20.04
CA GLY A 220 12.01 -22.23 -20.91
C GLY A 220 12.35 -23.69 -21.13
N LYS A 221 13.27 -24.27 -20.32
CA LYS A 221 13.84 -25.58 -20.47
C LYS A 221 13.38 -26.57 -19.40
N ASP A 222 13.53 -27.85 -19.64
CA ASP A 222 13.55 -28.84 -18.56
C ASP A 222 14.83 -28.66 -17.71
N VAL A 223 14.74 -28.96 -16.41
CA VAL A 223 15.89 -28.80 -15.49
C VAL A 223 17.08 -29.60 -15.95
N SER A 224 16.85 -30.79 -16.55
CA SER A 224 17.91 -31.67 -17.08
C SER A 224 18.72 -31.04 -18.23
N GLU A 225 18.21 -30.00 -18.87
CA GLU A 225 18.84 -29.30 -20.00
C GLU A 225 19.61 -28.04 -19.59
N LEU A 226 19.71 -27.74 -18.29
CA LEU A 226 20.40 -26.55 -17.81
C LEU A 226 21.92 -26.67 -18.02
N THR A 227 22.51 -25.55 -18.47
CA THR A 227 23.96 -25.38 -18.51
C THR A 227 24.53 -25.04 -17.14
N LEU A 228 25.82 -25.18 -16.93
CA LEU A 228 26.52 -24.81 -15.69
C LEU A 228 26.24 -23.34 -15.30
N SER A 229 26.24 -22.43 -16.27
CA SER A 229 25.96 -21.01 -16.07
C SER A 229 24.53 -20.79 -15.56
N GLU A 230 23.55 -21.51 -16.12
CA GLU A 230 22.14 -21.46 -15.73
C GLU A 230 21.94 -22.09 -14.33
N CYS A 231 22.64 -23.19 -14.04
CA CYS A 231 22.66 -23.79 -12.70
C CYS A 231 23.18 -22.82 -11.63
N ALA A 232 24.29 -22.15 -11.91
CA ALA A 232 24.86 -21.16 -11.01
C ALA A 232 23.98 -19.92 -10.85
N CYS A 233 23.27 -19.52 -11.91
CA CYS A 233 22.27 -18.44 -11.86
C CYS A 233 21.10 -18.79 -10.91
N ILE A 234 20.54 -20.00 -11.03
CA ILE A 234 19.43 -20.48 -10.18
C ILE A 234 19.91 -20.61 -8.72
N ALA A 235 21.07 -21.24 -8.48
CA ALA A 235 21.61 -21.39 -7.13
C ALA A 235 21.92 -20.04 -6.47
N GLY A 236 22.22 -19.01 -7.27
CA GLY A 236 22.45 -17.65 -6.78
C GLY A 236 21.23 -16.95 -6.20
N ILE A 237 20.01 -17.46 -6.42
CA ILE A 237 18.77 -16.82 -5.98
C ILE A 237 18.48 -17.07 -4.48
N THR A 238 18.92 -18.20 -3.94
CA THR A 238 18.48 -18.80 -2.67
C THR A 238 18.47 -17.89 -1.45
N GLN A 239 19.51 -17.11 -1.24
CA GLN A 239 19.69 -16.29 -0.03
C GLN A 239 18.68 -15.14 0.07
N ASN A 240 18.30 -14.57 -1.06
CA ASN A 240 17.31 -13.48 -1.15
C ASN A 240 16.58 -13.56 -2.49
N PRO A 241 15.46 -14.32 -2.57
CA PRO A 241 14.75 -14.56 -3.83
C PRO A 241 14.24 -13.31 -4.53
N SER A 242 13.96 -12.25 -3.80
CA SER A 242 13.56 -10.96 -4.38
C SER A 242 14.79 -10.17 -4.84
N GLY A 243 15.82 -10.05 -4.00
CA GLY A 243 17.01 -9.21 -4.27
C GLY A 243 18.03 -9.82 -5.23
N TYR A 244 17.99 -11.15 -5.43
CA TYR A 244 18.83 -11.88 -6.40
C TYR A 244 18.03 -12.49 -7.55
N ASN A 245 16.83 -11.93 -7.79
CA ASN A 245 15.99 -12.38 -8.88
C ASN A 245 16.65 -12.06 -10.23
N PRO A 246 16.87 -13.05 -11.12
CA PRO A 246 17.60 -12.80 -12.37
C PRO A 246 16.78 -12.00 -13.40
N VAL A 247 15.47 -11.84 -13.21
CA VAL A 247 14.60 -11.02 -14.07
C VAL A 247 14.58 -9.57 -13.61
N THR A 248 14.38 -9.35 -12.29
CA THR A 248 14.21 -8.00 -11.74
C THR A 248 15.49 -7.37 -11.22
N HIS A 249 16.51 -8.20 -10.88
CA HIS A 249 17.80 -7.76 -10.34
C HIS A 249 18.96 -8.57 -10.94
N PRO A 250 19.12 -8.61 -12.28
CA PRO A 250 20.11 -9.45 -12.96
C PRO A 250 21.53 -9.21 -12.47
N GLU A 251 21.89 -7.98 -12.14
CA GLU A 251 23.24 -7.67 -11.68
C GLU A 251 23.55 -8.25 -10.29
N ASN A 252 22.58 -8.20 -9.40
CA ASN A 252 22.78 -8.80 -8.07
C ASN A 252 22.91 -10.30 -8.22
N ASN A 253 22.09 -10.91 -9.10
CA ASN A 253 22.21 -12.31 -9.44
C ASN A 253 23.56 -12.59 -10.12
N ALA A 254 24.05 -11.76 -11.05
CA ALA A 254 25.33 -11.94 -11.71
C ALA A 254 26.50 -11.95 -10.71
N LYS A 255 26.50 -11.04 -9.75
CA LYS A 255 27.49 -11.03 -8.66
C LYS A 255 27.41 -12.31 -7.84
N ARG A 256 26.21 -12.76 -7.52
CA ARG A 256 25.98 -13.98 -6.74
C ARG A 256 26.34 -15.23 -7.54
N ARG A 257 25.97 -15.30 -8.84
CA ARG A 257 26.36 -16.34 -9.80
C ARG A 257 27.88 -16.50 -9.85
N LYS A 258 28.61 -15.40 -9.97
CA LYS A 258 30.07 -15.41 -9.91
C LYS A 258 30.59 -16.00 -8.60
N SER A 259 29.95 -15.69 -7.47
CA SER A 259 30.34 -16.30 -6.18
C SER A 259 30.05 -17.80 -6.15
N VAL A 260 28.94 -18.25 -6.74
CA VAL A 260 28.63 -19.68 -6.88
C VAL A 260 29.73 -20.39 -7.70
N LEU A 261 30.05 -19.86 -8.89
CA LEU A 261 31.09 -20.43 -9.76
C LEU A 261 32.46 -20.43 -9.09
N ASN A 262 32.84 -19.35 -8.37
CA ASN A 262 34.09 -19.33 -7.60
C ASN A 262 34.14 -20.45 -6.57
N ASN A 263 33.05 -20.60 -5.80
CA ASN A 263 32.99 -21.65 -4.76
C ASN A 263 33.05 -23.05 -5.41
N MET A 264 32.36 -23.26 -6.53
CA MET A 264 32.42 -24.54 -7.26
C MET A 264 33.85 -24.87 -7.75
N LEU A 265 34.57 -23.85 -8.23
CA LEU A 265 35.99 -24.02 -8.65
C LEU A 265 36.89 -24.30 -7.44
N GLU A 266 36.78 -23.52 -6.35
CA GLU A 266 37.60 -23.67 -5.14
C GLU A 266 37.36 -25.02 -4.46
N GLN A 267 36.12 -25.52 -4.53
CA GLN A 267 35.76 -26.83 -3.96
C GLN A 267 36.00 -28.01 -4.93
N GLY A 268 36.44 -27.72 -6.16
CA GLY A 268 36.83 -28.78 -7.14
C GLY A 268 35.66 -29.45 -7.86
N TYR A 269 34.46 -28.85 -7.83
CA TYR A 269 33.30 -29.31 -8.60
C TYR A 269 33.44 -29.04 -10.09
N ILE A 270 34.13 -27.96 -10.46
CA ILE A 270 34.41 -27.57 -11.84
C ILE A 270 35.91 -27.26 -11.99
N ASP A 271 36.42 -27.34 -13.21
CA ASP A 271 37.76 -26.90 -13.55
C ASP A 271 37.78 -25.44 -14.03
N GLN A 272 38.99 -24.89 -14.24
CA GLN A 272 39.15 -23.50 -14.68
C GLN A 272 38.54 -23.24 -16.05
N ALA A 273 38.53 -24.19 -16.95
CA ALA A 273 37.97 -24.01 -18.28
C ALA A 273 36.44 -23.90 -18.23
N ALA A 274 35.78 -24.77 -17.48
CA ALA A 274 34.35 -24.73 -17.23
C ALA A 274 33.93 -23.45 -16.49
N TYR A 275 34.76 -23.00 -15.54
CA TYR A 275 34.50 -21.71 -14.86
C TYR A 275 34.56 -20.53 -15.84
N ASP A 276 35.61 -20.46 -16.66
CA ASP A 276 35.78 -19.34 -17.60
C ASP A 276 34.67 -19.35 -18.67
N GLU A 277 34.26 -20.52 -19.15
CA GLU A 277 33.15 -20.67 -20.09
C GLU A 277 31.84 -20.19 -19.45
N ALA A 278 31.52 -20.69 -18.25
CA ALA A 278 30.28 -20.31 -17.56
C ALA A 278 30.26 -18.83 -17.18
N LEU A 279 31.38 -18.23 -16.80
CA LEU A 279 31.45 -16.82 -16.42
C LEU A 279 31.19 -15.88 -17.61
N ASN A 280 31.69 -16.26 -18.81
CA ASN A 280 31.55 -15.48 -20.04
C ASN A 280 30.24 -15.76 -20.79
N ASP A 281 29.40 -16.66 -20.28
CA ASP A 281 28.11 -16.97 -20.88
C ASP A 281 27.08 -15.88 -20.59
N ASP A 282 26.42 -15.39 -21.65
CA ASP A 282 25.36 -14.39 -21.57
C ASP A 282 24.02 -15.03 -21.18
N VAL A 283 23.93 -15.49 -19.93
CA VAL A 283 22.76 -16.17 -19.38
C VAL A 283 21.55 -15.22 -19.29
N TYR A 284 21.79 -13.94 -19.04
CA TYR A 284 20.73 -12.96 -18.79
C TYR A 284 20.00 -12.57 -20.08
N ALA A 285 20.66 -12.52 -21.22
CA ALA A 285 20.01 -12.33 -22.52
C ALA A 285 19.03 -13.46 -22.87
N ARG A 286 19.32 -14.69 -22.43
CA ARG A 286 18.38 -15.82 -22.60
C ARG A 286 17.14 -15.67 -21.71
N ILE A 287 17.30 -15.21 -20.47
CA ILE A 287 16.20 -14.96 -19.54
C ILE A 287 15.25 -13.91 -20.13
N GLN A 288 15.76 -12.80 -20.61
CA GLN A 288 14.97 -11.75 -21.26
C GLN A 288 14.16 -12.28 -22.45
N LYS A 289 14.80 -13.05 -23.31
CA LYS A 289 14.16 -13.64 -24.49
C LYS A 289 13.00 -14.56 -24.10
N VAL A 290 13.16 -15.42 -23.12
CA VAL A 290 12.12 -16.33 -22.62
C VAL A 290 10.96 -15.53 -22.03
N ASN A 291 11.24 -14.48 -21.24
CA ASN A 291 10.20 -13.65 -20.67
C ASN A 291 9.40 -12.86 -21.73
N SER A 292 10.04 -12.45 -22.81
CA SER A 292 9.38 -11.77 -23.93
C SER A 292 8.55 -12.71 -24.81
N SER A 293 8.85 -14.02 -24.82
CA SER A 293 8.19 -15.03 -25.67
C SER A 293 7.21 -15.93 -24.91
N SER A 294 7.13 -15.82 -23.57
CA SER A 294 6.17 -16.61 -22.80
C SER A 294 4.75 -16.19 -23.18
N GLU A 295 3.89 -17.14 -23.56
CA GLU A 295 2.46 -16.89 -23.72
C GLU A 295 1.93 -16.24 -22.44
N GLU A 296 1.28 -15.10 -22.61
CA GLU A 296 0.70 -14.30 -21.53
C GLU A 296 -0.30 -15.17 -20.76
N LYS A 297 0.10 -15.61 -19.56
CA LYS A 297 -0.90 -15.99 -18.58
C LYS A 297 -1.75 -14.76 -18.33
N LYS A 298 -3.05 -14.86 -18.40
CA LYS A 298 -3.94 -13.78 -18.01
C LYS A 298 -3.53 -13.32 -16.61
N PRO A 299 -3.25 -12.06 -16.42
CA PRO A 299 -2.87 -11.56 -15.10
C PRO A 299 -4.03 -11.73 -14.13
N THR A 300 -3.72 -12.01 -12.88
CA THR A 300 -4.69 -12.00 -11.78
C THR A 300 -5.42 -10.65 -11.70
N SER A 301 -6.67 -10.64 -11.25
CA SER A 301 -7.41 -9.38 -11.06
C SER A 301 -6.79 -8.53 -9.94
N TYR A 302 -7.12 -7.23 -9.90
CA TYR A 302 -6.70 -6.35 -8.80
C TYR A 302 -7.22 -6.82 -7.44
N PHE A 303 -8.41 -7.41 -7.42
CA PHE A 303 -8.99 -7.98 -6.21
C PHE A 303 -8.18 -9.19 -5.73
N VAL A 304 -7.85 -10.12 -6.63
CA VAL A 304 -7.08 -11.32 -6.29
C VAL A 304 -5.65 -10.98 -5.86
N ASP A 305 -5.02 -9.97 -6.46
CA ASP A 305 -3.70 -9.49 -6.00
C ASP A 305 -3.78 -8.99 -4.55
N ALA A 306 -4.76 -8.13 -4.24
CA ALA A 306 -4.97 -7.60 -2.90
C ALA A 306 -5.33 -8.71 -1.89
N LEU A 307 -6.17 -9.67 -2.30
CA LEU A 307 -6.53 -10.84 -1.50
C LEU A 307 -5.30 -11.67 -1.15
N SER A 308 -4.45 -11.96 -2.12
CA SER A 308 -3.23 -12.74 -1.90
C SER A 308 -2.28 -12.05 -0.92
N GLU A 309 -2.16 -10.71 -1.01
CA GLU A 309 -1.37 -9.89 -0.10
C GLU A 309 -1.95 -9.97 1.33
N GLN A 310 -3.27 -9.77 1.50
CA GLN A 310 -3.91 -9.88 2.81
C GLN A 310 -3.77 -11.28 3.41
N VAL A 311 -4.01 -12.33 2.63
CA VAL A 311 -3.87 -13.72 3.10
C VAL A 311 -2.45 -14.01 3.57
N MET A 312 -1.43 -13.59 2.79
CA MET A 312 -0.03 -13.78 3.20
C MET A 312 0.29 -13.04 4.50
N GLU A 313 -0.22 -11.81 4.66
CA GLU A 313 -0.03 -11.03 5.88
C GLU A 313 -0.71 -11.68 7.09
N ASP A 314 -1.96 -12.11 6.94
CA ASP A 314 -2.74 -12.74 8.01
C ASP A 314 -2.14 -14.09 8.42
N LEU A 315 -1.63 -14.89 7.48
CA LEU A 315 -0.89 -16.12 7.78
C LEU A 315 0.38 -15.82 8.60
N GLN A 316 1.06 -14.72 8.31
CA GLN A 316 2.24 -14.31 9.06
C GLN A 316 1.86 -13.78 10.45
N GLN A 317 0.85 -12.90 10.55
CA GLN A 317 0.49 -12.24 11.80
C GLN A 317 -0.25 -13.16 12.77
N GLN A 318 -1.19 -14.00 12.28
CA GLN A 318 -2.06 -14.82 13.13
C GLN A 318 -1.50 -16.22 13.37
N LEU A 319 -0.82 -16.82 12.36
CA LEU A 319 -0.25 -18.16 12.48
C LEU A 319 1.27 -18.15 12.62
N GLY A 320 1.91 -16.98 12.54
CA GLY A 320 3.34 -16.82 12.68
C GLY A 320 4.14 -17.44 11.53
N TYR A 321 3.55 -17.55 10.34
CA TYR A 321 4.28 -18.03 9.16
C TYR A 321 5.38 -17.03 8.79
N THR A 322 6.48 -17.56 8.25
CA THR A 322 7.44 -16.70 7.55
C THR A 322 6.84 -16.22 6.24
N GLU A 323 7.40 -15.17 5.67
CA GLU A 323 7.04 -14.72 4.33
C GLU A 323 7.09 -15.87 3.31
N THR A 324 8.16 -16.69 3.35
CA THR A 324 8.29 -17.86 2.49
C THR A 324 7.22 -18.92 2.74
N GLN A 325 6.86 -19.16 4.00
CA GLN A 325 5.81 -20.13 4.35
C GLN A 325 4.44 -19.63 3.95
N ALA A 326 4.13 -18.37 4.20
CA ALA A 326 2.89 -17.74 3.76
C ALA A 326 2.76 -17.77 2.23
N TYR A 327 3.84 -17.42 1.53
CA TYR A 327 3.92 -17.51 0.08
C TYR A 327 3.68 -18.94 -0.41
N ASN A 328 4.39 -19.93 0.17
CA ASN A 328 4.21 -21.34 -0.19
C ASN A 328 2.79 -21.83 0.10
N ALA A 329 2.19 -21.42 1.23
CA ALA A 329 0.83 -21.78 1.56
C ALA A 329 -0.15 -21.23 0.53
N VAL A 330 -0.06 -19.96 0.17
CA VAL A 330 -0.96 -19.32 -0.80
C VAL A 330 -0.79 -19.90 -2.20
N TYR A 331 0.45 -20.07 -2.66
CA TYR A 331 0.69 -20.45 -4.06
C TYR A 331 0.85 -21.95 -4.30
N SER A 332 1.00 -22.76 -3.26
CA SER A 332 1.24 -24.19 -3.36
C SER A 332 0.77 -25.05 -2.18
N GLY A 333 0.11 -24.44 -1.20
CA GLY A 333 -0.35 -25.15 0.00
C GLY A 333 -1.66 -25.88 -0.16
N GLY A 334 -2.34 -25.78 -1.32
CA GLY A 334 -3.64 -26.40 -1.55
C GLY A 334 -4.76 -25.76 -0.75
N LEU A 335 -4.69 -24.46 -0.54
CA LEU A 335 -5.70 -23.75 0.21
C LEU A 335 -6.99 -23.60 -0.60
N SER A 336 -8.11 -23.58 0.09
CA SER A 336 -9.38 -23.08 -0.41
C SER A 336 -9.66 -21.74 0.26
N ILE A 337 -9.49 -20.65 -0.50
CA ILE A 337 -9.64 -19.28 -0.02
C ILE A 337 -11.04 -18.81 -0.43
N TYR A 338 -11.91 -18.57 0.55
CA TYR A 338 -13.28 -18.08 0.33
C TYR A 338 -13.27 -16.56 0.40
N SER A 339 -13.23 -15.92 -0.77
CA SER A 339 -13.17 -14.48 -0.86
C SER A 339 -14.51 -13.80 -0.63
N THR A 340 -14.48 -12.49 -0.47
CA THR A 340 -15.68 -11.65 -0.36
C THR A 340 -16.14 -11.09 -1.70
N GLN A 341 -15.43 -11.39 -2.81
CA GLN A 341 -15.72 -10.83 -4.12
C GLN A 341 -17.06 -11.31 -4.66
N ASN A 342 -17.92 -10.35 -5.04
CA ASN A 342 -19.11 -10.61 -5.82
C ASN A 342 -18.79 -10.50 -7.30
N VAL A 343 -18.98 -11.59 -8.03
CA VAL A 343 -18.58 -11.71 -9.44
C VAL A 343 -19.25 -10.67 -10.34
N GLU A 344 -20.56 -10.43 -10.14
CA GLU A 344 -21.31 -9.49 -10.99
C GLU A 344 -20.94 -8.04 -10.66
N MET A 345 -20.76 -7.70 -9.38
CA MET A 345 -20.28 -6.36 -8.99
C MET A 345 -18.88 -6.08 -9.50
N GLN A 346 -17.97 -7.07 -9.44
CA GLN A 346 -16.63 -6.94 -10.00
C GLN A 346 -16.67 -6.68 -11.50
N LYS A 347 -17.48 -7.49 -12.23
CA LYS A 347 -17.65 -7.32 -13.68
C LYS A 347 -18.21 -5.94 -14.03
N ILE A 348 -19.21 -5.45 -13.30
CA ILE A 348 -19.74 -4.08 -13.50
C ILE A 348 -18.64 -3.05 -13.28
N CYS A 349 -17.85 -3.18 -12.22
CA CYS A 349 -16.74 -2.28 -11.96
C CYS A 349 -15.69 -2.32 -13.08
N ASP A 350 -15.32 -3.49 -13.56
CA ASP A 350 -14.35 -3.67 -14.64
C ASP A 350 -14.84 -3.02 -15.96
N GLU A 351 -16.12 -3.21 -16.30
CA GLU A 351 -16.73 -2.64 -17.48
C GLU A 351 -16.79 -1.11 -17.41
N GLU A 352 -17.29 -0.54 -16.32
CA GLU A 352 -17.40 0.93 -16.14
C GLU A 352 -16.02 1.60 -16.05
N MET A 353 -15.04 0.96 -15.44
CA MET A 353 -13.67 1.46 -15.33
C MET A 353 -12.93 1.45 -16.66
N ASN A 354 -13.30 0.58 -17.59
CA ASN A 354 -12.71 0.47 -18.93
C ASN A 354 -13.55 1.11 -20.03
N ASP A 355 -14.71 1.69 -19.71
CA ASP A 355 -15.49 2.46 -20.67
C ASP A 355 -14.87 3.85 -20.87
N ASP A 356 -14.25 4.07 -22.00
CA ASP A 356 -13.62 5.34 -22.37
C ASP A 356 -14.59 6.51 -22.35
N SER A 357 -15.91 6.29 -22.51
CA SER A 357 -16.92 7.34 -22.44
C SER A 357 -17.05 7.95 -21.04
N ASN A 358 -16.63 7.24 -20.02
CA ASN A 358 -16.59 7.73 -18.66
C ASN A 358 -15.47 8.75 -18.41
N TYR A 359 -14.46 8.80 -19.27
CA TYR A 359 -13.26 9.61 -19.07
C TYR A 359 -13.27 10.88 -19.95
N PRO A 360 -12.42 11.88 -19.65
CA PRO A 360 -12.18 12.98 -20.59
C PRO A 360 -11.73 12.40 -21.94
N GLY A 361 -12.25 12.95 -23.03
CA GLY A 361 -11.90 12.50 -24.39
C GLY A 361 -10.46 12.79 -24.82
N LEU A 362 -9.55 12.93 -23.88
CA LEU A 362 -8.13 13.15 -24.10
C LEU A 362 -7.41 11.82 -24.29
N LYS A 363 -6.54 11.77 -25.32
CA LYS A 363 -5.59 10.68 -25.50
C LYS A 363 -4.29 11.08 -24.81
N GLU A 364 -4.13 10.65 -23.58
CA GLU A 364 -2.95 10.88 -22.77
C GLU A 364 -2.51 9.55 -22.16
N TYR A 365 -1.19 9.34 -22.11
CA TYR A 365 -0.59 8.09 -21.66
C TYR A 365 0.47 8.39 -20.62
N GLY A 366 0.41 7.68 -19.51
CA GLY A 366 1.41 7.74 -18.45
C GLY A 366 2.52 6.73 -18.70
N LEU A 367 3.75 7.16 -18.51
CA LEU A 367 4.93 6.31 -18.60
C LEU A 367 5.39 5.91 -17.20
N ASP A 368 5.43 4.62 -16.94
CA ASP A 368 6.19 4.03 -15.85
C ASP A 368 7.34 3.21 -16.43
N TYR A 369 8.55 3.43 -15.91
CA TYR A 369 9.78 2.97 -16.49
C TYR A 369 10.78 2.51 -15.45
N ALA A 370 11.36 1.36 -15.69
CA ALA A 370 12.51 0.85 -14.94
C ALA A 370 13.54 0.31 -15.94
N LEU A 371 14.79 0.67 -15.72
CA LEU A 371 15.93 0.21 -16.53
C LEU A 371 17.10 -0.14 -15.63
N THR A 372 17.64 -1.31 -15.87
CA THR A 372 18.93 -1.73 -15.35
C THR A 372 19.94 -1.80 -16.48
N VAL A 373 21.05 -1.08 -16.33
CA VAL A 373 22.17 -1.08 -17.27
C VAL A 373 23.33 -1.84 -16.66
N THR A 374 23.76 -2.92 -17.30
CA THR A 374 25.02 -3.57 -16.96
C THR A 374 26.09 -3.08 -17.92
N ARG A 375 27.10 -2.39 -17.41
CA ARG A 375 28.22 -1.83 -18.16
C ARG A 375 29.21 -2.91 -18.59
N ALA A 376 30.02 -2.65 -19.58
CA ALA A 376 31.05 -3.57 -20.07
C ALA A 376 32.06 -4.00 -18.98
N ASP A 377 32.26 -3.20 -17.94
CA ASP A 377 33.12 -3.53 -16.78
C ASP A 377 32.42 -4.34 -15.69
N GLY A 378 31.13 -4.70 -15.91
CA GLY A 378 30.31 -5.43 -14.97
C GLY A 378 29.70 -4.55 -13.87
N SER A 379 29.89 -3.22 -13.91
CA SER A 379 29.19 -2.31 -13.03
C SER A 379 27.74 -2.15 -13.46
N VAL A 380 26.86 -1.88 -12.49
CA VAL A 380 25.44 -1.83 -12.72
C VAL A 380 24.85 -0.53 -12.24
N GLU A 381 23.95 0.03 -13.08
CA GLU A 381 23.24 1.27 -12.80
C GLU A 381 21.75 1.07 -12.98
N ASN A 382 20.96 1.58 -12.03
CA ASN A 382 19.51 1.50 -12.06
C ASN A 382 18.87 2.85 -12.32
N TYR A 383 17.92 2.88 -13.22
CA TYR A 383 17.20 4.07 -13.63
C TYR A 383 15.70 3.83 -13.57
N GLY A 384 14.93 4.89 -13.36
CA GLY A 384 13.48 4.83 -13.33
C GLY A 384 12.83 6.05 -13.94
N SER A 385 11.51 6.10 -13.93
CA SER A 385 10.69 7.19 -14.47
C SER A 385 11.14 8.59 -14.02
N GLY A 386 11.72 8.71 -12.81
CA GLY A 386 12.25 9.96 -12.28
C GLY A 386 13.39 10.55 -13.11
N HIS A 387 14.25 9.71 -13.67
CA HIS A 387 15.37 10.12 -14.53
C HIS A 387 14.87 10.66 -15.87
N ILE A 388 13.90 9.98 -16.48
CA ILE A 388 13.24 10.46 -17.71
C ILE A 388 12.52 11.77 -17.45
N LYS A 389 11.79 11.90 -16.34
CA LYS A 389 11.10 13.14 -15.95
C LYS A 389 12.07 14.31 -15.79
N LYS A 390 13.21 14.07 -15.15
CA LYS A 390 14.27 15.08 -15.00
C LYS A 390 14.83 15.50 -16.35
N TYR A 391 15.22 14.54 -17.16
CA TYR A 391 15.75 14.79 -18.51
C TYR A 391 14.77 15.56 -19.40
N ALA A 392 13.51 15.11 -19.47
CA ALA A 392 12.48 15.76 -20.23
C ALA A 392 12.26 17.23 -19.81
N LYS A 393 12.28 17.50 -18.49
CA LYS A 393 12.19 18.87 -17.97
C LYS A 393 13.41 19.74 -18.34
N GLU A 394 14.58 19.18 -18.28
CA GLU A 394 15.84 19.90 -18.60
C GLU A 394 15.95 20.22 -20.10
N LYS A 395 15.59 19.28 -20.96
CA LYS A 395 15.74 19.41 -22.41
C LYS A 395 14.58 20.09 -23.11
N HIS A 396 13.35 19.74 -22.73
CA HIS A 396 12.12 20.20 -23.38
C HIS A 396 11.35 21.25 -22.55
N GLY A 397 11.79 21.52 -21.31
CA GLY A 397 11.25 22.58 -20.47
C GLY A 397 10.37 22.07 -19.31
N LYS A 398 10.14 22.95 -18.32
CA LYS A 398 9.48 22.61 -17.03
C LYS A 398 8.08 22.01 -17.14
N LYS A 399 7.42 22.13 -18.28
CA LYS A 399 6.07 21.58 -18.50
C LYS A 399 6.07 20.10 -18.85
N TYR A 400 7.22 19.54 -19.25
CA TYR A 400 7.33 18.12 -19.58
C TYR A 400 7.33 17.26 -18.31
N GLY A 401 6.54 16.19 -18.32
CA GLY A 401 6.38 15.22 -17.25
C GLY A 401 6.53 13.79 -17.76
N LEU A 402 5.73 12.90 -17.19
CA LEU A 402 5.62 11.50 -17.61
C LEU A 402 4.31 11.22 -18.36
N ILE A 403 3.60 12.26 -18.80
CA ILE A 403 2.35 12.14 -19.56
C ILE A 403 2.60 12.58 -21.01
N TYR A 404 2.23 11.73 -21.94
CA TYR A 404 2.46 11.85 -23.38
C TYR A 404 1.14 11.80 -24.15
N SER A 405 1.14 12.32 -25.39
CA SER A 405 -0.02 12.35 -26.28
C SER A 405 -0.26 11.04 -27.01
N SER A 406 0.76 10.19 -27.08
CA SER A 406 0.67 8.84 -27.65
C SER A 406 1.65 7.88 -26.97
N GLU A 407 1.46 6.60 -27.16
CA GLU A 407 2.42 5.58 -26.73
C GLU A 407 3.75 5.71 -27.46
N GLU A 408 3.69 6.07 -28.75
CA GLU A 408 4.86 6.29 -29.58
C GLU A 408 5.73 7.44 -29.03
N ASP A 409 5.10 8.54 -28.62
CA ASP A 409 5.80 9.69 -28.00
C ASP A 409 6.47 9.29 -26.68
N ALA A 410 5.80 8.47 -25.88
CA ALA A 410 6.35 7.97 -24.62
C ALA A 410 7.57 7.08 -24.87
N ARG A 411 7.48 6.15 -25.81
CA ARG A 411 8.60 5.28 -26.22
C ARG A 411 9.75 6.07 -26.84
N ALA A 412 9.44 7.04 -27.69
CA ALA A 412 10.45 7.92 -28.28
C ALA A 412 11.25 8.68 -27.22
N MET A 413 10.60 9.16 -26.16
CA MET A 413 11.26 9.84 -25.04
C MET A 413 12.17 8.89 -24.26
N VAL A 414 11.76 7.65 -24.07
CA VAL A 414 12.59 6.61 -23.43
C VAL A 414 13.86 6.40 -24.26
N GLU A 415 13.74 6.17 -25.56
CA GLU A 415 14.88 5.95 -26.46
C GLU A 415 15.80 7.17 -26.54
N GLU A 416 15.23 8.38 -26.59
CA GLU A 416 15.98 9.63 -26.58
C GLU A 416 16.81 9.80 -25.30
N TRP A 417 16.21 9.51 -24.15
CA TRP A 417 16.90 9.56 -22.87
C TRP A 417 17.96 8.45 -22.76
N LYS A 418 17.58 7.21 -23.11
CA LYS A 418 18.48 6.04 -23.06
C LYS A 418 19.75 6.27 -23.90
N ALA A 419 19.64 6.90 -25.06
CA ALA A 419 20.78 7.28 -25.88
C ALA A 419 21.78 8.22 -25.18
N THR A 420 21.36 8.95 -24.14
CA THR A 420 22.25 9.85 -23.37
C THR A 420 23.14 9.14 -22.36
N ILE A 421 22.75 7.93 -21.95
CA ILE A 421 23.45 7.14 -20.95
C ILE A 421 24.16 5.92 -21.58
N ALA A 422 23.84 5.58 -22.82
CA ALA A 422 24.37 4.41 -23.52
C ALA A 422 25.89 4.49 -23.71
N GLN A 423 26.55 3.36 -23.45
CA GLN A 423 27.98 3.17 -23.68
C GLN A 423 28.20 1.89 -24.51
N GLU A 424 29.36 1.77 -25.14
CA GLU A 424 29.69 0.58 -25.94
C GLU A 424 29.86 -0.64 -25.03
N GLY A 425 29.13 -1.72 -25.34
CA GLY A 425 29.14 -2.97 -24.55
C GLY A 425 28.12 -3.04 -23.41
N ASP A 426 27.23 -2.04 -23.29
CA ASP A 426 26.13 -2.08 -22.31
C ASP A 426 25.09 -3.15 -22.65
N THR A 427 24.55 -3.78 -21.63
CA THR A 427 23.34 -4.60 -21.72
C THR A 427 22.23 -3.99 -20.89
N TYR A 428 20.98 -4.13 -21.36
CA TYR A 428 19.81 -3.45 -20.79
C TYR A 428 18.76 -4.47 -20.38
N ASP A 429 18.26 -4.33 -19.13
CA ASP A 429 17.01 -4.94 -18.68
C ASP A 429 15.99 -3.82 -18.48
N GLU A 430 14.95 -3.80 -19.30
CA GLU A 430 14.05 -2.67 -19.47
C GLU A 430 12.60 -3.08 -19.27
N VAL A 431 11.87 -2.34 -18.42
CA VAL A 431 10.43 -2.46 -18.26
C VAL A 431 9.78 -1.12 -18.65
N ILE A 432 8.95 -1.14 -19.70
CA ILE A 432 8.18 0.01 -20.13
C ILE A 432 6.70 -0.30 -19.94
N ASN A 433 6.04 0.42 -19.04
CA ASN A 433 4.60 0.32 -18.81
C ASN A 433 3.93 1.64 -19.20
N ILE A 434 3.04 1.60 -20.21
CA ILE A 434 2.33 2.77 -20.71
C ILE A 434 0.85 2.56 -20.48
N THR A 435 0.24 3.46 -19.72
CA THR A 435 -1.16 3.35 -19.29
C THR A 435 -1.96 4.58 -19.67
N PRO A 436 -3.23 4.42 -20.11
CA PRO A 436 -4.09 5.56 -20.41
C PRO A 436 -4.29 6.44 -19.18
N GLN A 437 -4.36 7.76 -19.39
CA GLN A 437 -4.55 8.77 -18.34
C GLN A 437 -5.75 9.68 -18.68
N PRO A 438 -6.44 10.25 -17.67
CA PRO A 438 -6.25 10.02 -16.24
C PRO A 438 -6.61 8.61 -15.80
N GLN A 439 -6.07 8.20 -14.67
CA GLN A 439 -6.37 6.95 -13.99
C GLN A 439 -7.56 7.10 -13.04
N ALA A 440 -8.12 5.96 -12.63
CA ALA A 440 -9.12 5.88 -11.58
C ALA A 440 -8.94 4.60 -10.75
N SER A 441 -9.55 4.57 -9.58
CA SER A 441 -9.71 3.37 -8.76
C SER A 441 -11.06 3.34 -8.09
N VAL A 442 -11.59 2.14 -7.84
CA VAL A 442 -12.87 1.92 -7.19
C VAL A 442 -12.79 0.80 -6.16
N THR A 443 -13.48 0.99 -5.05
CA THR A 443 -13.75 -0.04 -4.03
C THR A 443 -15.23 -0.05 -3.71
N ILE A 444 -15.86 -1.23 -3.75
CA ILE A 444 -17.23 -1.48 -3.30
C ILE A 444 -17.19 -2.31 -2.01
N MET A 445 -17.90 -1.86 -1.00
CA MET A 445 -17.92 -2.51 0.31
C MET A 445 -19.34 -2.74 0.81
N ASP A 446 -19.58 -3.90 1.37
CA ASP A 446 -20.73 -4.15 2.24
C ASP A 446 -20.46 -3.46 3.58
N GLN A 447 -21.19 -2.38 3.86
CA GLN A 447 -20.98 -1.60 5.07
C GLN A 447 -21.28 -2.34 6.37
N LYS A 448 -22.11 -3.38 6.33
CA LYS A 448 -22.50 -4.15 7.52
C LYS A 448 -21.43 -5.13 7.99
N THR A 449 -20.63 -5.61 7.06
CA THR A 449 -19.65 -6.67 7.32
C THR A 449 -18.21 -6.24 7.14
N GLY A 450 -17.94 -5.11 6.43
CA GLY A 450 -16.61 -4.70 6.03
C GLY A 450 -16.08 -5.47 4.80
N ALA A 451 -16.89 -6.38 4.24
CA ALA A 451 -16.49 -7.20 3.09
C ALA A 451 -16.34 -6.34 1.83
N ILE A 452 -15.17 -6.35 1.22
CA ILE A 452 -14.92 -5.73 -0.08
C ILE A 452 -15.54 -6.62 -1.16
N LYS A 453 -16.55 -6.12 -1.86
CA LYS A 453 -17.32 -6.86 -2.87
C LYS A 453 -16.75 -6.76 -4.27
N ALA A 454 -16.07 -5.66 -4.56
CA ALA A 454 -15.38 -5.44 -5.82
C ALA A 454 -14.25 -4.42 -5.64
N MET A 455 -13.20 -4.56 -6.44
CA MET A 455 -12.04 -3.66 -6.42
C MET A 455 -11.39 -3.59 -7.79
N VAL A 456 -11.18 -2.36 -8.30
CA VAL A 456 -10.41 -2.12 -9.51
C VAL A 456 -9.37 -1.03 -9.26
N GLY A 457 -8.11 -1.36 -9.46
CA GLY A 457 -6.97 -0.51 -9.12
C GLY A 457 -6.44 0.37 -10.24
N GLY A 458 -7.07 0.34 -11.44
CA GLY A 458 -6.62 1.14 -12.57
C GLY A 458 -7.51 1.05 -13.80
N ARG A 459 -7.42 2.06 -14.67
CA ARG A 459 -8.01 2.09 -16.00
C ARG A 459 -7.11 1.41 -17.03
N GLY A 460 -7.70 0.73 -17.97
CA GLY A 460 -7.00 0.03 -19.05
C GLY A 460 -6.79 -1.46 -18.74
N ALA A 461 -6.31 -2.20 -19.72
CA ALA A 461 -6.02 -3.62 -19.58
C ALA A 461 -4.93 -3.83 -18.52
N LYS A 462 -5.18 -4.74 -17.60
CA LYS A 462 -4.17 -5.19 -16.64
C LYS A 462 -3.27 -6.21 -17.32
N ASN A 463 -2.02 -5.83 -17.57
CA ASN A 463 -1.07 -6.61 -18.36
C ASN A 463 -0.12 -7.49 -17.52
N SER A 464 -0.11 -7.30 -16.22
CA SER A 464 0.71 -8.11 -15.30
C SER A 464 0.01 -8.31 -13.95
N SER A 465 0.21 -9.47 -13.33
CA SER A 465 -0.15 -9.69 -11.93
C SER A 465 0.68 -8.79 -11.04
N LEU A 466 0.16 -8.46 -9.84
CA LEU A 466 0.82 -7.61 -8.85
C LEU A 466 1.24 -6.21 -9.40
N SER A 467 0.51 -5.72 -10.40
CA SER A 467 0.70 -4.36 -10.89
C SER A 467 0.12 -3.33 -9.92
N LEU A 468 0.49 -2.04 -10.08
CA LEU A 468 0.08 -0.95 -9.20
C LEU A 468 -1.44 -0.92 -8.97
N ASN A 469 -1.87 -1.28 -7.77
CA ASN A 469 -3.27 -1.27 -7.34
C ASN A 469 -3.57 0.04 -6.59
N ARG A 470 -4.20 1.00 -7.28
CA ARG A 470 -4.56 2.31 -6.71
C ARG A 470 -5.77 2.25 -5.77
N ALA A 471 -6.46 1.11 -5.71
CA ALA A 471 -7.58 0.89 -4.78
C ALA A 471 -7.13 0.31 -3.45
N TYR A 472 -5.97 -0.35 -3.40
CA TYR A 472 -5.42 -1.03 -2.23
C TYR A 472 -4.08 -0.41 -1.80
N ARG A 473 -3.23 -1.17 -1.16
CA ARG A 473 -1.87 -0.74 -0.76
C ARG A 473 -1.01 -0.48 -2.00
N GLY A 474 -0.07 0.42 -1.94
CA GLY A 474 0.83 0.78 -3.04
C GLY A 474 0.56 2.15 -3.66
N SER A 475 -0.62 2.78 -3.45
CA SER A 475 -0.86 4.16 -3.87
C SER A 475 -1.74 4.89 -2.88
N THR A 476 -1.16 5.83 -2.17
CA THR A 476 -1.90 6.78 -1.34
C THR A 476 -2.17 8.06 -2.12
N ARG A 477 -3.35 8.68 -1.90
CA ARG A 477 -3.78 9.91 -2.54
C ARG A 477 -4.37 10.88 -1.54
N GLN A 478 -4.24 12.17 -1.82
CA GLN A 478 -4.78 13.20 -0.95
C GLN A 478 -6.32 13.15 -0.97
N PRO A 479 -7.00 12.95 0.18
CA PRO A 479 -8.46 12.76 0.22
C PRO A 479 -9.26 14.04 -0.03
N GLY A 480 -8.63 15.21 0.12
CA GLY A 480 -9.29 16.47 -0.07
C GLY A 480 -10.54 16.64 0.82
N SER A 481 -11.57 17.27 0.29
CA SER A 481 -12.79 17.64 1.03
C SER A 481 -13.61 16.46 1.59
N THR A 482 -13.28 15.21 1.32
CA THR A 482 -13.90 14.06 1.98
C THR A 482 -13.57 14.04 3.48
N PHE A 483 -12.41 14.52 3.86
CA PHE A 483 -11.95 14.58 5.25
C PHE A 483 -12.73 15.59 6.11
N LYS A 484 -13.44 16.55 5.51
CA LYS A 484 -14.30 17.47 6.27
C LYS A 484 -15.31 16.73 7.15
N ILE A 485 -15.86 15.62 6.63
CA ILE A 485 -16.80 14.78 7.37
C ILE A 485 -16.07 14.10 8.54
N LEU A 486 -14.94 13.45 8.28
CA LEU A 486 -14.24 12.60 9.23
C LEU A 486 -13.50 13.41 10.31
N ALA A 487 -12.75 14.45 9.89
CA ALA A 487 -11.84 15.19 10.76
C ALA A 487 -12.45 16.45 11.41
N ALA A 488 -13.62 16.92 10.94
CA ALA A 488 -14.22 18.13 11.46
C ALA A 488 -15.66 17.93 11.93
N TYR A 489 -16.59 17.54 11.05
CA TYR A 489 -18.01 17.49 11.39
C TYR A 489 -18.39 16.30 12.25
N ALA A 490 -17.82 15.12 12.02
CA ALA A 490 -18.09 13.94 12.84
C ALA A 490 -17.71 14.18 14.31
N PRO A 491 -16.47 14.56 14.66
CA PRO A 491 -16.11 14.83 16.06
C PRO A 491 -16.90 16.00 16.66
N ALA A 492 -17.20 17.04 15.86
CA ALA A 492 -17.99 18.17 16.34
C ALA A 492 -19.40 17.77 16.80
N ILE A 493 -20.08 16.93 16.02
CA ILE A 493 -21.43 16.46 16.30
C ILE A 493 -21.39 15.37 17.40
N ASP A 494 -20.44 14.45 17.31
CA ASP A 494 -20.39 13.26 18.16
C ASP A 494 -20.03 13.57 19.62
N SER A 495 -19.07 14.46 19.84
CA SER A 495 -18.49 14.69 21.18
C SER A 495 -18.48 16.14 21.64
N CYS A 496 -18.71 17.13 20.75
CA CYS A 496 -18.65 18.55 21.11
C CYS A 496 -20.02 19.21 21.18
N GLY A 497 -21.12 18.45 21.20
CA GLY A 497 -22.49 18.98 21.37
C GLY A 497 -23.01 19.83 20.22
N LYS A 498 -22.40 19.70 19.03
CA LYS A 498 -22.86 20.42 17.82
C LYS A 498 -24.00 19.66 17.13
N SER A 499 -24.75 20.35 16.33
CA SER A 499 -25.84 19.82 15.52
C SER A 499 -25.77 20.31 14.08
N LEU A 500 -26.59 19.79 13.20
CA LEU A 500 -26.67 20.25 11.82
C LEU A 500 -27.17 21.68 11.69
N SER A 501 -27.93 22.21 12.69
CA SER A 501 -28.39 23.60 12.77
C SER A 501 -27.33 24.55 13.33
N THR A 502 -26.21 24.04 13.89
CA THR A 502 -25.14 24.90 14.42
C THR A 502 -24.64 25.86 13.35
N ILE A 503 -24.56 27.13 13.70
CA ILE A 503 -24.12 28.17 12.79
C ILE A 503 -22.62 28.31 12.80
N VAL A 504 -22.03 28.40 11.60
CA VAL A 504 -20.64 28.78 11.37
C VAL A 504 -20.60 29.90 10.34
N VAL A 505 -19.79 30.92 10.57
CA VAL A 505 -19.71 32.09 9.69
C VAL A 505 -18.65 31.86 8.62
N ASP A 506 -19.10 31.82 7.36
CA ASP A 506 -18.23 31.75 6.18
C ASP A 506 -17.81 33.18 5.77
N GLU A 507 -16.61 33.56 6.20
CA GLU A 507 -16.01 34.89 6.01
C GLU A 507 -14.49 34.76 5.78
N PRO A 508 -13.77 35.81 5.37
CA PRO A 508 -12.33 35.75 5.22
C PRO A 508 -11.63 35.21 6.48
N TYR A 509 -10.90 34.10 6.33
CA TYR A 509 -10.24 33.41 7.43
C TYR A 509 -8.82 33.03 7.07
N LYS A 510 -7.94 32.91 8.06
CA LYS A 510 -6.53 32.58 7.89
C LYS A 510 -6.15 31.37 8.72
N TYR A 511 -5.30 30.56 8.15
CA TYR A 511 -4.55 29.54 8.91
C TYR A 511 -3.64 30.20 9.96
N LYS A 512 -3.24 29.44 10.97
CA LYS A 512 -2.26 29.88 12.00
C LYS A 512 -0.95 30.41 11.42
N ASN A 513 -0.56 29.94 10.22
CA ASN A 513 0.63 30.39 9.49
C ASN A 513 0.40 31.69 8.67
N GLY A 514 -0.74 32.35 8.80
CA GLY A 514 -1.09 33.61 8.15
C GLY A 514 -1.63 33.49 6.71
N LYS A 515 -1.58 32.31 6.07
CA LYS A 515 -2.14 32.09 4.73
C LYS A 515 -3.67 32.13 4.76
N ASN A 516 -4.30 32.68 3.72
CA ASN A 516 -5.76 32.71 3.61
C ASN A 516 -6.33 31.32 3.31
N VAL A 517 -7.40 30.96 4.02
CA VAL A 517 -8.27 29.85 3.65
C VAL A 517 -9.16 30.30 2.49
N LYS A 518 -9.18 29.55 1.40
CA LYS A 518 -9.96 29.89 0.20
C LYS A 518 -11.08 28.88 -0.01
N ASN A 519 -12.31 29.38 -0.23
CA ASN A 519 -13.41 28.55 -0.71
C ASN A 519 -13.25 28.25 -2.21
N ALA A 520 -13.75 27.09 -2.66
CA ALA A 520 -13.76 26.72 -4.07
C ALA A 520 -14.60 27.71 -4.92
N SER A 521 -15.68 28.23 -4.36
CA SER A 521 -16.56 29.28 -4.95
C SER A 521 -15.87 30.63 -5.12
N ARG A 522 -14.75 30.87 -4.44
CA ARG A 522 -14.06 32.17 -4.30
C ARG A 522 -14.96 33.27 -3.70
N SER A 523 -16.06 32.92 -3.06
CA SER A 523 -17.03 33.80 -2.40
C SER A 523 -17.32 33.30 -0.99
N TYR A 524 -17.94 34.15 -0.19
CA TYR A 524 -18.35 33.85 1.19
C TYR A 524 -19.85 33.96 1.31
N LYS A 525 -20.45 33.09 2.13
CA LYS A 525 -21.91 33.01 2.32
C LYS A 525 -22.40 33.67 3.62
N GLY A 526 -21.50 34.14 4.49
CA GLY A 526 -21.86 34.62 5.82
C GLY A 526 -22.25 33.49 6.78
N ALA A 527 -23.23 33.73 7.63
CA ALA A 527 -23.74 32.75 8.57
C ALA A 527 -24.46 31.61 7.82
N VAL A 528 -23.99 30.38 8.04
CA VAL A 528 -24.58 29.16 7.45
C VAL A 528 -24.65 28.05 8.50
N THR A 529 -25.64 27.17 8.36
CA THR A 529 -25.72 25.95 9.18
C THR A 529 -24.64 24.93 8.80
N TYR A 530 -24.30 24.02 9.71
CA TYR A 530 -23.41 22.89 9.39
C TYR A 530 -23.92 22.08 8.19
N ARG A 531 -25.26 21.83 8.09
CA ARG A 531 -25.84 21.17 6.92
C ARG A 531 -25.49 21.89 5.62
N THR A 532 -25.67 23.20 5.57
CA THR A 532 -25.33 24.03 4.40
C THR A 532 -23.86 24.03 4.10
N ALA A 533 -23.01 24.09 5.12
CA ALA A 533 -21.55 24.04 4.98
C ALA A 533 -21.07 22.69 4.44
N ILE A 534 -21.66 21.58 4.88
CA ILE A 534 -21.40 20.21 4.38
C ILE A 534 -21.86 20.09 2.93
N ALA A 535 -23.11 20.47 2.63
CA ALA A 535 -23.72 20.38 1.29
C ALA A 535 -22.92 21.12 0.21
N ASN A 536 -22.45 22.33 0.53
CA ASN A 536 -21.65 23.16 -0.37
C ASN A 536 -20.15 22.95 -0.23
N SER A 537 -19.72 22.05 0.65
CA SER A 537 -18.29 21.73 0.89
C SER A 537 -17.43 22.97 1.20
N ILE A 538 -17.89 23.86 2.08
CA ILE A 538 -17.26 25.16 2.38
C ILE A 538 -15.95 24.91 3.17
N ASN A 539 -14.82 25.43 2.65
CA ASN A 539 -13.51 25.22 3.27
C ASN A 539 -13.34 25.99 4.57
N VAL A 540 -13.71 27.27 4.56
CA VAL A 540 -13.58 28.15 5.72
C VAL A 540 -14.33 27.58 6.93
N CYS A 541 -15.57 27.12 6.70
CA CYS A 541 -16.37 26.50 7.75
C CYS A 541 -15.70 25.28 8.36
N ALA A 542 -15.17 24.36 7.54
CA ALA A 542 -14.52 23.14 8.04
C ALA A 542 -13.27 23.45 8.85
N VAL A 543 -12.44 24.43 8.42
CA VAL A 543 -11.25 24.84 9.18
C VAL A 543 -11.65 25.50 10.51
N LYS A 544 -12.68 26.36 10.54
CA LYS A 544 -13.17 26.94 11.79
C LYS A 544 -13.71 25.89 12.76
N VAL A 545 -14.46 24.91 12.25
CA VAL A 545 -14.92 23.77 13.06
C VAL A 545 -13.74 23.00 13.64
N SER A 546 -12.72 22.69 12.82
CA SER A 546 -11.50 22.03 13.28
C SER A 546 -10.74 22.83 14.33
N ASP A 547 -10.69 24.17 14.21
CA ASP A 547 -10.07 25.02 15.23
C ASP A 547 -10.88 25.05 16.55
N GLU A 548 -12.20 24.90 16.47
CA GLU A 548 -13.08 24.86 17.63
C GLU A 548 -12.98 23.54 18.40
N ILE A 549 -12.87 22.40 17.72
CA ILE A 549 -12.82 21.06 18.32
C ILE A 549 -11.41 20.58 18.68
N SER A 550 -10.39 21.21 18.21
CA SER A 550 -8.96 20.87 18.10
C SER A 550 -8.60 19.92 16.95
N GLN A 551 -7.37 20.06 16.48
CA GLN A 551 -6.87 19.22 15.38
C GLN A 551 -6.54 17.80 15.86
N GLU A 552 -6.14 17.64 17.13
CA GLU A 552 -5.88 16.37 17.79
C GLU A 552 -7.15 15.49 17.80
N LEU A 553 -8.28 16.06 18.19
CA LEU A 553 -9.55 15.33 18.19
C LEU A 553 -9.94 14.88 16.77
N GLY A 554 -9.76 15.79 15.78
CA GLY A 554 -9.99 15.45 14.37
C GLY A 554 -9.11 14.30 13.88
N PHE A 555 -7.85 14.28 14.31
CA PHE A 555 -6.90 13.22 14.01
C PHE A 555 -7.32 11.88 14.65
N GLU A 556 -7.66 11.86 15.93
CA GLU A 556 -8.15 10.68 16.66
C GLU A 556 -9.41 10.07 16.00
N TYR A 557 -10.34 10.90 15.52
CA TYR A 557 -11.51 10.42 14.82
C TYR A 557 -11.16 9.78 13.47
N CYS A 558 -10.21 10.34 12.73
CA CYS A 558 -9.74 9.72 11.50
C CYS A 558 -9.11 8.33 11.76
N GLU A 559 -8.34 8.18 12.85
CA GLU A 559 -7.83 6.86 13.29
C GLU A 559 -8.99 5.90 13.64
N LYS A 560 -10.02 6.37 14.35
CA LYS A 560 -11.23 5.56 14.64
C LYS A 560 -12.01 5.15 13.40
N PHE A 561 -11.94 5.92 12.36
CA PHE A 561 -12.51 5.60 11.05
C PHE A 561 -11.62 4.66 10.21
N GLY A 562 -10.49 4.19 10.75
CA GLY A 562 -9.61 3.20 10.12
C GLY A 562 -8.61 3.78 9.12
N ILE A 563 -8.32 5.08 9.20
CA ILE A 563 -7.27 5.68 8.35
C ILE A 563 -5.90 5.43 9.00
N SER A 564 -5.11 4.55 8.41
CA SER A 564 -3.82 4.09 8.95
C SER A 564 -2.63 4.96 8.57
N THR A 565 -2.75 5.77 7.53
CA THR A 565 -1.63 6.49 6.90
C THR A 565 -1.33 7.86 7.51
N LEU A 566 -2.09 8.27 8.54
CA LEU A 566 -1.91 9.56 9.19
C LEU A 566 -0.62 9.62 10.01
N VAL A 567 0.04 10.76 9.93
CA VAL A 567 1.35 10.99 10.53
C VAL A 567 1.24 11.92 11.75
N LYS A 568 1.53 11.38 12.95
CA LYS A 568 1.66 12.19 14.18
C LYS A 568 2.92 13.05 14.14
N GLU A 569 4.05 12.45 13.78
CA GLU A 569 5.33 13.12 13.57
C GLU A 569 6.20 12.33 12.61
N LYS A 570 6.68 12.97 11.53
CA LYS A 570 7.61 12.38 10.56
C LYS A 570 8.78 13.32 10.34
N LYS A 571 9.96 12.91 10.74
CA LYS A 571 11.21 13.67 10.53
C LYS A 571 11.81 13.28 9.20
N THR A 572 12.09 14.28 8.37
CA THR A 572 12.77 14.13 7.08
C THR A 572 13.83 15.23 6.94
N ASP A 573 14.68 15.15 5.94
CA ASP A 573 15.66 16.21 5.62
C ASP A 573 14.98 17.54 5.29
N ALA A 574 13.73 17.53 4.84
CA ALA A 574 12.94 18.72 4.54
C ALA A 574 12.27 19.36 5.78
N GLY A 575 12.30 18.68 6.93
CA GLY A 575 11.70 19.16 8.18
C GLY A 575 10.86 18.11 8.89
N VAL A 576 10.10 18.57 9.89
CA VAL A 576 9.17 17.75 10.66
C VAL A 576 7.77 17.97 10.11
N PHE A 577 7.11 16.88 9.74
CA PHE A 577 5.73 16.87 9.24
C PHE A 577 4.80 16.23 10.28
N SER A 578 3.59 16.77 10.37
CA SER A 578 2.52 16.22 11.21
C SER A 578 1.17 16.54 10.59
N ASP A 579 0.25 15.60 10.65
CA ASP A 579 -1.12 15.77 10.16
C ASP A 579 -2.04 16.38 11.23
N ILE A 580 -1.55 16.56 12.46
CA ILE A 580 -2.23 17.29 13.53
C ILE A 580 -2.12 18.79 13.26
N ASN A 581 -2.86 19.26 12.26
CA ASN A 581 -2.85 20.63 11.83
C ASN A 581 -4.18 21.02 11.15
N GLN A 582 -4.40 22.32 10.90
CA GLN A 582 -5.64 22.84 10.32
C GLN A 582 -5.97 22.31 8.91
N THR A 583 -4.95 21.82 8.15
CA THR A 583 -5.19 21.30 6.80
C THR A 583 -5.81 19.90 6.83
N LEU A 584 -5.74 19.19 7.95
CA LEU A 584 -6.38 17.88 8.15
C LEU A 584 -7.88 17.96 7.81
N ALA A 585 -8.58 19.01 8.30
CA ALA A 585 -10.01 19.23 8.00
C ALA A 585 -10.32 19.36 6.50
N LEU A 586 -9.33 19.65 5.67
CA LEU A 586 -9.47 19.76 4.21
C LEU A 586 -8.82 18.59 3.46
N GLY A 587 -8.32 17.59 4.17
CA GLY A 587 -7.63 16.44 3.62
C GLY A 587 -6.26 16.74 3.05
N GLY A 588 -5.57 17.75 3.63
CA GLY A 588 -4.17 18.00 3.37
C GLY A 588 -3.34 17.18 4.37
N VAL A 589 -3.02 15.95 4.03
CA VAL A 589 -2.29 14.98 4.88
C VAL A 589 -0.93 14.66 4.27
N THR A 590 0.02 14.21 5.08
CA THR A 590 1.42 14.02 4.68
C THR A 590 1.58 12.95 3.61
N ASP A 591 1.10 11.74 3.89
CA ASP A 591 1.31 10.58 3.02
C ASP A 591 0.09 10.22 2.16
N GLY A 592 -1.05 10.95 2.28
CA GLY A 592 -2.30 10.60 1.61
C GLY A 592 -3.06 9.47 2.31
N VAL A 593 -4.07 8.90 1.65
CA VAL A 593 -4.89 7.79 2.17
C VAL A 593 -5.09 6.72 1.10
N TYR A 594 -5.34 5.49 1.51
CA TYR A 594 -5.76 4.41 0.63
C TYR A 594 -7.25 4.53 0.28
N ASN A 595 -7.60 4.10 -0.94
CA ASN A 595 -9.00 4.15 -1.41
C ASN A 595 -9.91 3.24 -0.57
N TYR A 596 -9.50 2.00 -0.29
CA TYR A 596 -10.30 1.05 0.48
C TYR A 596 -10.52 1.50 1.93
N GLU A 597 -9.54 2.16 2.57
CA GLU A 597 -9.70 2.73 3.92
C GLU A 597 -10.68 3.90 3.93
N LEU A 598 -10.60 4.76 2.91
CA LEU A 598 -11.56 5.86 2.78
C LEU A 598 -12.97 5.33 2.49
N CYS A 599 -13.10 4.25 1.72
CA CYS A 599 -14.35 3.52 1.54
C CYS A 599 -14.90 3.00 2.89
N ALA A 600 -14.07 2.36 3.70
CA ALA A 600 -14.43 1.84 5.03
C ALA A 600 -14.84 2.96 6.00
N ALA A 601 -14.18 4.11 5.95
CA ALA A 601 -14.54 5.27 6.77
C ALA A 601 -15.95 5.78 6.46
N TYR A 602 -16.34 5.77 5.18
CA TYR A 602 -17.70 6.12 4.77
C TYR A 602 -18.70 4.98 5.03
N ALA A 603 -18.29 3.74 4.89
CA ALA A 603 -19.07 2.56 5.26
C ALA A 603 -19.42 2.57 6.77
N THR A 604 -18.51 3.07 7.61
CA THR A 604 -18.74 3.25 9.04
C THR A 604 -19.95 4.17 9.31
N ILE A 605 -20.05 5.29 8.59
CA ILE A 605 -21.19 6.19 8.74
C ILE A 605 -22.48 5.51 8.25
N ALA A 606 -22.41 4.84 7.10
CA ALA A 606 -23.53 4.07 6.53
C ALA A 606 -24.00 2.93 7.45
N ASN A 607 -23.12 2.42 8.30
CA ASN A 607 -23.34 1.32 9.26
C ASN A 607 -23.65 1.82 10.68
N GLY A 608 -24.33 2.95 10.84
CA GLY A 608 -24.71 3.46 12.14
C GLY A 608 -23.53 3.81 13.05
N GLY A 609 -22.38 4.15 12.48
CA GLY A 609 -21.17 4.55 13.19
C GLY A 609 -20.26 3.40 13.62
N THR A 610 -20.60 2.18 13.27
CA THR A 610 -19.76 1.00 13.55
C THR A 610 -18.78 0.79 12.41
N TYR A 611 -17.49 0.91 12.71
CA TYR A 611 -16.41 0.54 11.81
C TYR A 611 -16.25 -0.97 11.78
N ASN A 612 -16.13 -1.52 10.59
CA ASN A 612 -15.71 -2.89 10.35
C ASN A 612 -14.40 -2.86 9.56
N THR A 613 -13.42 -3.65 9.98
CA THR A 613 -12.15 -3.80 9.26
C THR A 613 -12.40 -4.32 7.85
N PRO A 614 -11.89 -3.66 6.81
CA PRO A 614 -12.00 -4.15 5.44
C PRO A 614 -11.42 -5.55 5.27
N THR A 615 -12.20 -6.45 4.71
CA THR A 615 -11.76 -7.83 4.48
C THR A 615 -12.02 -8.28 3.04
N LEU A 616 -11.08 -9.06 2.50
CA LEU A 616 -11.13 -9.64 1.15
C LEU A 616 -11.48 -11.14 1.19
N TYR A 617 -11.49 -11.78 2.38
CA TYR A 617 -11.89 -13.18 2.53
C TYR A 617 -12.64 -13.39 3.85
N THR A 618 -13.41 -14.46 3.89
CA THR A 618 -14.18 -14.88 5.08
C THR A 618 -13.50 -16.01 5.83
N LYS A 619 -12.89 -16.94 5.11
CA LYS A 619 -12.17 -18.08 5.69
C LYS A 619 -11.16 -18.68 4.71
N ILE A 620 -10.18 -19.35 5.28
CA ILE A 620 -9.16 -20.13 4.57
C ILE A 620 -9.21 -21.55 5.11
N VAL A 621 -9.28 -22.52 4.22
CA VAL A 621 -9.34 -23.94 4.54
C VAL A 621 -8.13 -24.63 3.89
N ASP A 622 -7.49 -25.55 4.60
CA ASP A 622 -6.38 -26.34 4.08
C ASP A 622 -6.86 -27.47 3.15
N HIS A 623 -5.93 -28.20 2.57
CA HIS A 623 -6.22 -29.30 1.66
C HIS A 623 -6.90 -30.50 2.35
N ASP A 624 -6.81 -30.62 3.67
CA ASP A 624 -7.47 -31.66 4.47
C ASP A 624 -8.88 -31.27 4.91
N GLY A 625 -9.32 -30.04 4.59
CA GLY A 625 -10.63 -29.50 4.93
C GLY A 625 -10.68 -28.82 6.30
N ASN A 626 -9.53 -28.60 6.97
CA ASN A 626 -9.50 -27.89 8.24
C ASN A 626 -9.49 -26.37 7.99
N VAL A 627 -10.25 -25.63 8.80
CA VAL A 627 -10.23 -24.17 8.75
C VAL A 627 -8.92 -23.70 9.38
N LEU A 628 -8.06 -23.05 8.59
CA LEU A 628 -6.82 -22.46 9.07
C LEU A 628 -7.06 -21.07 9.69
N LEU A 629 -7.85 -20.25 9.01
CA LEU A 629 -8.21 -18.91 9.45
C LEU A 629 -9.70 -18.65 9.15
N GLU A 630 -10.36 -18.00 10.11
CA GLU A 630 -11.62 -17.31 9.90
C GLU A 630 -11.38 -15.82 10.08
N ASN A 631 -11.92 -15.04 9.17
CA ASN A 631 -11.80 -13.58 9.24
C ASN A 631 -13.19 -12.97 9.39
N PRO A 632 -13.75 -12.96 10.62
CA PRO A 632 -15.04 -12.35 10.89
C PRO A 632 -15.03 -10.83 10.78
N GLY A 633 -13.82 -10.23 10.60
CA GLY A 633 -13.59 -8.80 10.70
C GLY A 633 -13.62 -8.31 12.16
N GLU A 634 -12.72 -7.42 12.49
CA GLU A 634 -12.80 -6.69 13.75
C GLU A 634 -13.76 -5.51 13.60
N SER A 635 -14.48 -5.17 14.66
CA SER A 635 -15.39 -4.03 14.63
C SER A 635 -15.33 -3.21 15.92
N HIS A 636 -15.55 -1.90 15.78
CA HIS A 636 -15.70 -1.02 16.93
C HIS A 636 -16.63 0.15 16.59
N GLN A 637 -17.21 0.74 17.64
CA GLN A 637 -18.03 1.95 17.48
C GLN A 637 -17.11 3.17 17.33
N ALA A 638 -17.03 3.72 16.13
CA ALA A 638 -16.23 4.91 15.83
C ALA A 638 -16.96 6.21 16.20
N ILE A 639 -18.27 6.28 15.92
CA ILE A 639 -19.17 7.38 16.28
C ILE A 639 -20.53 6.85 16.72
N LYS A 640 -21.28 7.64 17.45
CA LYS A 640 -22.65 7.26 17.90
C LYS A 640 -23.60 7.07 16.72
N GLU A 641 -24.60 6.17 16.86
CA GLU A 641 -25.63 5.91 15.85
C GLU A 641 -26.37 7.20 15.43
N GLY A 642 -26.74 8.04 16.41
CA GLY A 642 -27.38 9.33 16.12
C GLY A 642 -26.48 10.28 15.32
N THR A 643 -25.18 10.30 15.58
CA THR A 643 -24.20 11.09 14.80
C THR A 643 -24.11 10.59 13.38
N ALA A 644 -24.06 9.26 13.19
CA ALA A 644 -24.04 8.63 11.87
C ALA A 644 -25.30 8.98 11.06
N SER A 645 -26.48 8.92 11.70
CA SER A 645 -27.78 9.31 11.11
C SER A 645 -27.81 10.78 10.68
N LEU A 646 -27.32 11.68 11.54
CA LEU A 646 -27.23 13.12 11.23
C LEU A 646 -26.27 13.37 10.06
N LEU A 647 -25.10 12.75 10.05
CA LEU A 647 -24.14 12.87 8.94
C LEU A 647 -24.70 12.30 7.64
N THR A 648 -25.41 11.16 7.69
CA THR A 648 -26.09 10.57 6.54
C THR A 648 -27.11 11.56 5.96
N SER A 649 -27.98 12.12 6.80
CA SER A 649 -28.96 13.14 6.37
C SER A 649 -28.31 14.39 5.77
N ALA A 650 -27.17 14.86 6.34
CA ALA A 650 -26.44 15.97 5.75
C ALA A 650 -25.80 15.61 4.41
N MET A 651 -25.31 14.38 4.27
CA MET A 651 -24.68 13.89 3.03
C MET A 651 -25.70 13.53 1.94
N GLU A 652 -26.94 13.20 2.29
CA GLU A 652 -28.05 13.18 1.32
C GLU A 652 -28.25 14.57 0.71
N THR A 653 -28.16 15.64 1.53
CA THR A 653 -28.25 17.02 1.03
C THR A 653 -27.09 17.33 0.06
N VAL A 654 -25.90 16.78 0.24
CA VAL A 654 -24.81 16.92 -0.73
C VAL A 654 -25.22 16.39 -2.12
N VAL A 655 -25.95 15.28 -2.15
CA VAL A 655 -26.35 14.60 -3.40
C VAL A 655 -27.65 15.17 -3.97
N THR A 656 -28.62 15.57 -3.14
CA THR A 656 -29.89 16.10 -3.61
C THR A 656 -29.79 17.55 -4.11
N SER A 657 -29.07 18.41 -3.41
CA SER A 657 -28.96 19.84 -3.71
C SER A 657 -27.55 20.43 -3.67
N GLY A 658 -26.55 19.65 -3.22
CA GLY A 658 -25.19 20.11 -3.03
C GLY A 658 -24.22 19.76 -4.16
N SER A 659 -22.96 19.62 -3.78
CA SER A 659 -21.81 19.38 -4.69
C SER A 659 -21.80 18.00 -5.35
N GLY A 660 -22.61 17.04 -4.90
CA GLY A 660 -22.68 15.66 -5.38
C GLY A 660 -23.88 15.33 -6.27
N ARG A 661 -24.63 16.31 -6.75
CA ARG A 661 -25.88 16.10 -7.52
C ARG A 661 -25.76 15.14 -8.70
N SER A 662 -24.61 15.08 -9.32
CA SER A 662 -24.37 14.17 -10.46
C SER A 662 -24.42 12.68 -10.08
N CYS A 663 -24.36 12.35 -8.79
CA CYS A 663 -24.38 10.97 -8.29
C CYS A 663 -25.77 10.53 -7.79
N GLN A 664 -26.84 11.28 -8.06
CA GLN A 664 -28.20 10.83 -7.77
C GLN A 664 -28.53 9.57 -8.56
N LEU A 665 -29.12 8.58 -7.89
CA LEU A 665 -29.70 7.39 -8.48
C LEU A 665 -31.23 7.58 -8.60
N ASN A 666 -31.83 6.94 -9.60
CA ASN A 666 -33.28 7.07 -9.84
C ASN A 666 -34.11 6.19 -8.88
N ASN A 667 -33.54 5.12 -8.39
CA ASN A 667 -34.22 4.06 -7.67
C ASN A 667 -33.70 3.83 -6.25
N MET A 668 -32.79 4.68 -5.76
CA MET A 668 -32.20 4.52 -4.45
C MET A 668 -31.70 5.86 -3.88
N PRO A 669 -31.88 6.14 -2.58
CA PRO A 669 -31.29 7.30 -1.94
C PRO A 669 -29.78 7.15 -1.85
N VAL A 670 -29.09 8.27 -1.95
CA VAL A 670 -27.63 8.33 -1.90
C VAL A 670 -27.18 9.40 -0.90
N ALA A 671 -26.31 9.01 0.01
CA ALA A 671 -25.54 9.92 0.83
C ALA A 671 -24.07 9.88 0.40
N GLY A 672 -23.39 11.02 0.36
CA GLY A 672 -22.00 11.01 -0.07
C GLY A 672 -21.30 12.34 0.00
N LYS A 673 -20.01 12.34 -0.29
CA LYS A 673 -19.16 13.51 -0.23
C LYS A 673 -18.17 13.55 -1.38
N THR A 674 -18.06 14.73 -1.98
CA THR A 674 -17.05 15.04 -3.00
C THR A 674 -15.71 15.37 -2.36
N GLY A 675 -14.63 14.88 -2.93
CA GLY A 675 -13.25 15.27 -2.64
C GLY A 675 -12.62 15.91 -3.87
N THR A 676 -11.90 17.02 -3.66
CA THR A 676 -11.13 17.66 -4.70
C THR A 676 -9.95 18.35 -4.02
N THR A 677 -8.75 18.05 -4.46
CA THR A 677 -7.55 18.68 -3.94
C THR A 677 -7.22 19.96 -4.69
N THR A 678 -6.28 20.74 -4.18
CA THR A 678 -5.79 21.95 -4.83
C THR A 678 -5.35 21.65 -6.25
N SER A 679 -5.74 22.46 -7.22
CA SER A 679 -5.45 22.27 -8.64
C SER A 679 -6.04 20.97 -9.25
N ASN A 680 -7.08 20.41 -8.64
CA ASN A 680 -7.78 19.22 -9.14
C ASN A 680 -6.85 18.01 -9.41
N LYS A 681 -5.83 17.80 -8.59
CA LYS A 681 -4.90 16.68 -8.77
C LYS A 681 -5.52 15.33 -8.40
N ASP A 682 -6.34 15.33 -7.33
CA ASP A 682 -7.09 14.17 -6.87
C ASP A 682 -8.56 14.51 -6.82
N LEU A 683 -9.36 13.65 -7.39
CA LEU A 683 -10.80 13.79 -7.55
C LEU A 683 -11.48 12.59 -6.90
N TRP A 684 -12.29 12.83 -5.88
CA TRP A 684 -12.96 11.78 -5.13
C TRP A 684 -14.47 11.93 -5.15
N PHE A 685 -15.16 10.81 -5.09
CA PHE A 685 -16.51 10.70 -4.59
C PHE A 685 -16.64 9.44 -3.74
N CYS A 686 -16.93 9.64 -2.45
CA CYS A 686 -17.27 8.56 -1.53
C CYS A 686 -18.76 8.68 -1.21
N GLY A 687 -19.53 7.68 -1.60
CA GLY A 687 -20.97 7.69 -1.45
C GLY A 687 -21.50 6.30 -1.17
N TYR A 688 -22.66 6.24 -0.54
CA TYR A 688 -23.32 4.99 -0.17
C TYR A 688 -24.82 5.09 -0.34
N THR A 689 -25.42 3.91 -0.42
CA THR A 689 -26.86 3.66 -0.36
C THR A 689 -27.17 2.86 0.91
N PRO A 690 -28.42 2.51 1.20
CA PRO A 690 -28.72 1.57 2.28
C PRO A 690 -28.15 0.16 2.11
N TYR A 691 -27.52 -0.14 0.96
CA TYR A 691 -26.95 -1.45 0.64
C TYR A 691 -25.43 -1.48 0.64
N TYR A 692 -24.79 -0.57 -0.11
CA TYR A 692 -23.35 -0.63 -0.37
C TYR A 692 -22.70 0.74 -0.31
N THR A 693 -21.45 0.76 0.06
CA THR A 693 -20.56 1.93 0.01
C THR A 693 -19.60 1.81 -1.16
N CYS A 694 -19.41 2.90 -1.89
CA CYS A 694 -18.50 2.98 -3.03
C CYS A 694 -17.61 4.20 -2.93
N ALA A 695 -16.29 4.01 -3.03
CA ALA A 695 -15.31 5.08 -3.14
C ALA A 695 -14.65 5.05 -4.52
N VAL A 696 -14.72 6.15 -5.24
CA VAL A 696 -14.04 6.36 -6.53
C VAL A 696 -13.01 7.46 -6.40
N TRP A 697 -11.79 7.18 -6.77
CA TRP A 697 -10.72 8.15 -7.00
C TRP A 697 -10.48 8.31 -8.49
N GLY A 698 -10.09 9.52 -8.91
CA GLY A 698 -9.60 9.79 -10.25
C GLY A 698 -8.50 10.85 -10.25
N GLY A 699 -7.49 10.69 -11.08
CA GLY A 699 -6.35 11.59 -11.15
C GLY A 699 -5.26 11.09 -12.10
N TYR A 700 -4.15 11.80 -12.14
CA TYR A 700 -2.97 11.39 -12.89
C TYR A 700 -1.92 10.75 -11.97
N ASP A 701 -1.20 9.76 -12.48
CA ASP A 701 -0.15 9.09 -11.72
C ASP A 701 1.00 10.01 -11.33
N ASP A 702 1.32 10.99 -12.16
CA ASP A 702 2.37 11.99 -11.91
C ASP A 702 1.90 13.26 -11.18
N ASN A 703 0.68 13.25 -10.61
CA ASN A 703 0.04 14.39 -9.97
C ASN A 703 -0.20 15.60 -10.89
N LYS A 704 -0.34 15.39 -12.20
CA LYS A 704 -0.80 16.42 -13.14
C LYS A 704 -2.22 16.87 -12.76
N GLU A 705 -2.54 18.12 -13.06
CA GLU A 705 -3.87 18.72 -12.80
C GLU A 705 -4.92 18.20 -13.80
N CYS A 706 -6.09 17.79 -13.30
CA CYS A 706 -7.26 17.42 -14.09
C CYS A 706 -8.06 18.68 -14.47
N ASN A 707 -7.59 19.43 -15.47
CA ASN A 707 -8.16 20.74 -15.80
C ASN A 707 -9.33 20.73 -16.79
N TYR A 708 -9.55 19.62 -17.52
CA TYR A 708 -10.53 19.56 -18.61
C TYR A 708 -11.89 19.03 -18.14
N ASP A 709 -11.91 17.93 -17.44
CA ASP A 709 -13.13 17.31 -16.94
C ASP A 709 -12.87 16.70 -15.56
N THR A 710 -13.47 17.31 -14.55
CA THR A 710 -13.38 16.80 -13.17
C THR A 710 -14.56 15.93 -12.80
N SER A 711 -15.52 15.72 -13.72
CA SER A 711 -16.76 15.00 -13.43
C SER A 711 -16.68 13.51 -13.73
N PHE A 712 -15.63 13.03 -14.37
CA PHE A 712 -15.51 11.63 -14.76
C PHE A 712 -15.63 10.65 -13.57
N ARG A 713 -15.14 11.01 -12.38
CA ARG A 713 -15.35 10.25 -11.16
C ARG A 713 -16.82 10.02 -10.81
N PHE A 714 -17.70 11.00 -11.15
CA PHE A 714 -19.13 10.89 -10.90
C PHE A 714 -19.80 9.96 -11.91
N ARG A 715 -19.35 9.98 -13.18
CA ARG A 715 -19.86 9.06 -14.22
C ARG A 715 -19.54 7.64 -13.85
N ILE A 716 -18.29 7.36 -13.50
CA ILE A 716 -17.85 6.03 -13.05
C ILE A 716 -18.67 5.57 -11.83
N TRP A 717 -18.73 6.39 -10.78
CA TRP A 717 -19.48 6.05 -9.56
C TRP A 717 -20.96 5.77 -9.86
N LYS A 718 -21.60 6.66 -10.63
CA LYS A 718 -23.02 6.54 -10.98
C LYS A 718 -23.30 5.36 -11.90
N GLY A 719 -22.45 5.11 -12.91
CA GLY A 719 -22.55 3.96 -13.78
C GLY A 719 -22.51 2.65 -12.98
N ILE A 720 -21.48 2.49 -12.15
CA ILE A 720 -21.34 1.33 -11.28
C ILE A 720 -22.56 1.17 -10.35
N MET A 721 -22.88 2.20 -9.56
CA MET A 721 -23.91 2.08 -8.53
C MET A 721 -25.33 1.97 -9.11
N SER A 722 -25.61 2.56 -10.26
CA SER A 722 -26.90 2.37 -10.95
C SER A 722 -27.11 0.91 -11.35
N ARG A 723 -26.07 0.28 -11.90
CA ARG A 723 -26.13 -1.11 -12.36
C ARG A 723 -26.16 -2.10 -11.18
N ILE A 724 -25.38 -1.86 -10.12
CA ILE A 724 -25.39 -2.70 -8.92
C ILE A 724 -26.77 -2.67 -8.23
N HIS A 725 -27.49 -1.56 -8.32
CA HIS A 725 -28.82 -1.41 -7.71
C HIS A 725 -29.98 -1.73 -8.65
N ASP A 726 -29.69 -2.17 -9.88
CA ASP A 726 -30.75 -2.61 -10.79
C ASP A 726 -31.41 -3.88 -10.24
N GLY A 727 -32.74 -3.83 -10.10
CA GLY A 727 -33.54 -4.91 -9.53
C GLY A 727 -33.52 -5.03 -8.01
N LEU A 728 -32.75 -4.20 -7.27
CA LEU A 728 -32.85 -4.16 -5.81
C LEU A 728 -34.12 -3.42 -5.36
N GLU A 729 -34.71 -3.89 -4.26
CA GLU A 729 -35.85 -3.24 -3.64
C GLU A 729 -35.47 -1.83 -3.17
N TYR A 730 -36.34 -0.84 -3.42
CA TYR A 730 -36.14 0.50 -2.89
C TYR A 730 -36.09 0.49 -1.37
N LYS A 731 -35.11 1.16 -0.79
CA LYS A 731 -34.91 1.23 0.64
C LYS A 731 -34.46 2.63 1.04
N GLU A 732 -35.09 3.18 2.06
CA GLU A 732 -34.68 4.45 2.64
C GLU A 732 -33.56 4.27 3.65
N PHE A 733 -32.79 5.34 3.90
CA PHE A 733 -31.89 5.36 5.05
C PHE A 733 -32.72 5.41 6.35
N ASP A 734 -32.33 4.62 7.34
CA ASP A 734 -32.93 4.69 8.67
C ASP A 734 -32.29 5.85 9.47
N THR A 735 -32.53 7.06 8.99
CA THR A 735 -31.95 8.29 9.58
C THR A 735 -32.84 8.95 10.64
N THR A 736 -34.00 8.35 10.94
CA THR A 736 -34.96 8.96 11.89
C THR A 736 -34.98 8.26 13.25
N LYS A 737 -34.38 7.07 13.36
CA LYS A 737 -34.37 6.28 14.58
C LYS A 737 -33.56 6.97 15.69
N GLY A 738 -34.22 7.27 16.80
CA GLY A 738 -33.60 7.95 17.94
C GLY A 738 -33.32 9.44 17.70
N LEU A 739 -33.89 10.05 16.63
CA LEU A 739 -33.78 11.47 16.36
C LEU A 739 -35.12 12.17 16.53
N ILE A 740 -35.05 13.40 16.95
CA ILE A 740 -36.21 14.32 17.03
C ILE A 740 -36.09 15.40 15.96
N GLN A 741 -37.24 15.87 15.50
CA GLN A 741 -37.31 16.97 14.53
C GLN A 741 -37.70 18.26 15.22
N LYS A 742 -37.07 19.36 14.82
CA LYS A 742 -37.44 20.74 15.20
C LYS A 742 -37.31 21.65 13.99
N THR A 743 -38.19 22.63 13.96
CA THR A 743 -38.09 23.73 12.99
C THR A 743 -37.16 24.80 13.55
N VAL A 744 -36.05 25.08 12.86
CA VAL A 744 -35.00 26.00 13.29
C VAL A 744 -34.84 27.17 12.33
N CYS A 745 -34.44 28.31 12.86
CA CYS A 745 -34.01 29.45 12.06
C CYS A 745 -32.66 29.16 11.41
N THR A 746 -32.55 29.23 10.09
CA THR A 746 -31.33 28.97 9.34
C THR A 746 -30.24 30.02 9.51
N LEU A 747 -30.55 31.19 10.10
CA LEU A 747 -29.58 32.25 10.41
C LEU A 747 -29.00 32.15 11.82
N THR A 748 -29.76 31.61 12.79
CA THR A 748 -29.33 31.58 14.20
C THR A 748 -29.17 30.18 14.76
N GLY A 749 -29.72 29.14 14.08
CA GLY A 749 -29.72 27.75 14.57
C GLY A 749 -30.70 27.51 15.73
N LYS A 750 -31.41 28.53 16.22
CA LYS A 750 -32.40 28.47 17.33
C LYS A 750 -33.75 28.03 16.80
N LEU A 751 -34.69 27.72 17.72
CA LEU A 751 -36.09 27.45 17.32
C LEU A 751 -36.67 28.59 16.51
N ALA A 752 -37.27 28.30 15.37
CA ALA A 752 -37.80 29.31 14.47
C ALA A 752 -39.09 29.89 14.99
N VAL A 753 -39.30 31.21 14.74
CA VAL A 753 -40.58 31.87 14.92
C VAL A 753 -41.30 31.94 13.57
N ALA A 754 -42.46 31.32 13.48
CA ALA A 754 -43.25 31.27 12.25
C ALA A 754 -43.50 32.65 11.68
N GLY A 755 -43.26 32.82 10.38
CA GLY A 755 -43.46 34.13 9.68
C GLY A 755 -42.39 35.18 9.99
N GLN A 756 -41.44 34.94 10.86
CA GLN A 756 -40.37 35.88 11.22
C GLN A 756 -38.94 35.33 10.99
N CYS A 757 -38.82 34.07 10.63
CA CYS A 757 -37.50 33.45 10.41
C CYS A 757 -37.46 32.71 9.08
N PRO A 758 -36.35 32.79 8.32
CA PRO A 758 -36.06 31.80 7.33
C PRO A 758 -35.84 30.49 8.09
N SER A 759 -36.64 29.46 7.81
CA SER A 759 -36.67 28.27 8.63
C SER A 759 -36.46 26.97 7.84
N ALA A 760 -35.94 25.97 8.51
CA ALA A 760 -35.84 24.62 8.00
C ALA A 760 -36.16 23.61 9.11
N THR A 761 -36.72 22.48 8.73
CA THR A 761 -36.83 21.33 9.64
C THR A 761 -35.48 20.62 9.73
N GLU A 762 -35.02 20.42 10.97
CA GLU A 762 -33.73 19.76 11.21
C GLU A 762 -33.90 18.63 12.20
N TYR A 763 -32.99 17.64 12.10
CA TYR A 763 -32.92 16.48 12.99
C TYR A 763 -31.88 16.70 14.09
N PHE A 764 -32.15 16.13 15.27
CA PHE A 764 -31.31 16.23 16.45
C PHE A 764 -31.25 14.88 17.18
N ALA A 765 -30.11 14.53 17.71
CA ALA A 765 -30.05 13.52 18.74
C ALA A 765 -30.77 14.07 19.99
N GLU A 766 -31.49 13.22 20.72
CA GLU A 766 -32.22 13.61 21.92
C GLU A 766 -31.30 14.34 22.92
N GLY A 767 -31.76 15.52 23.36
CA GLY A 767 -30.99 16.40 24.26
C GLY A 767 -29.97 17.32 23.57
N THR A 768 -29.85 17.31 22.24
CA THR A 768 -28.96 18.22 21.45
C THR A 768 -29.76 19.27 20.68
N GLU A 769 -31.09 19.23 20.74
CA GLU A 769 -31.95 20.19 20.11
C GLU A 769 -31.84 21.58 20.76
N PRO A 770 -32.02 22.68 20.00
CA PRO A 770 -32.01 24.01 20.57
C PRO A 770 -33.21 24.21 21.48
N THR A 771 -32.96 24.77 22.64
CA THR A 771 -33.99 25.15 23.65
C THR A 771 -34.37 26.62 23.54
N GLU A 772 -33.51 27.45 22.95
CA GLU A 772 -33.75 28.89 22.78
C GLU A 772 -34.52 29.17 21.50
N THR A 773 -35.42 30.09 21.57
CA THR A 773 -36.19 30.61 20.41
C THR A 773 -35.44 31.78 19.77
N CYS A 774 -35.47 31.85 18.44
CA CYS A 774 -34.92 32.97 17.70
C CYS A 774 -35.70 34.28 18.06
N PRO A 775 -35.04 35.41 18.21
CA PRO A 775 -35.72 36.66 18.48
C PRO A 775 -36.60 37.16 17.31
N GLY A 776 -36.56 36.49 16.16
CA GLY A 776 -37.19 36.91 14.92
C GLY A 776 -36.30 37.81 14.06
N HIS A 777 -36.71 38.07 12.83
CA HIS A 777 -36.05 38.94 11.84
C HIS A 777 -37.09 39.85 11.21
N GLU A 778 -36.89 41.16 11.25
CA GLU A 778 -37.89 42.17 10.83
C GLU A 778 -38.09 42.26 9.32
N ASP A 779 -37.20 41.65 8.49
CA ASP A 779 -37.18 41.76 7.02
C ASP A 779 -37.29 40.44 6.26
N VAL A 780 -37.98 39.43 6.81
CA VAL A 780 -38.19 38.19 6.05
C VAL A 780 -39.47 38.27 5.27
N VAL A 781 -39.38 38.70 4.00
CA VAL A 781 -40.47 38.57 3.03
C VAL A 781 -40.64 37.09 2.70
N SER A 782 -41.84 36.56 2.98
CA SER A 782 -42.22 35.20 2.54
C SER A 782 -42.22 35.15 1.01
N PRO A 783 -41.76 34.04 0.37
CA PRO A 783 -41.90 33.88 -1.08
C PRO A 783 -43.35 33.91 -1.59
N ASP A 784 -44.31 33.81 -0.70
CA ASP A 784 -45.76 33.83 -1.02
C ASP A 784 -46.37 35.24 -1.01
N ASP A 785 -45.61 36.32 -0.69
CA ASP A 785 -46.10 37.67 -0.59
C ASP A 785 -45.79 38.57 -1.83
N GLU A 786 -45.33 38.02 -2.93
CA GLU A 786 -45.07 38.75 -4.19
C GLU A 786 -46.28 38.86 -5.14
N GLU A 787 -47.48 38.48 -4.73
CA GLU A 787 -48.72 38.61 -5.58
C GLU A 787 -49.78 39.63 -5.09
N ASP A 788 -49.44 40.67 -4.43
CA ASP A 788 -50.44 41.80 -4.27
C ASP A 788 -49.73 43.06 -3.82
N ASN A 789 -49.18 43.85 -4.77
CA ASN A 789 -49.02 45.32 -4.68
C ASN A 789 -48.54 45.92 -6.01
N GLU A 790 -49.37 45.88 -7.02
CA GLU A 790 -49.39 46.89 -8.07
C GLU A 790 -50.62 47.79 -7.82
N ASP A 791 -50.39 48.90 -7.15
CA ASP A 791 -51.13 50.12 -7.41
C ASP A 791 -50.45 51.34 -6.77
N ASN A 792 -50.23 52.35 -7.60
CA ASN A 792 -49.88 53.75 -7.31
C ASN A 792 -48.39 54.16 -7.28
N ALA A 793 -47.97 54.62 -8.47
CA ALA A 793 -47.45 55.98 -8.63
C ALA A 793 -47.28 56.34 -10.12
N GLU A 794 -48.00 57.38 -10.55
CA GLU A 794 -47.93 58.01 -11.87
C GLU A 794 -46.53 58.56 -12.21
N GLY A 795 -46.22 58.55 -13.47
CA GLY A 795 -45.33 59.55 -14.04
C GLY A 795 -44.46 59.11 -15.24
N THR A 796 -45.03 59.35 -16.43
CA THR A 796 -44.38 59.68 -17.71
C THR A 796 -43.66 58.65 -18.53
N ALA A 797 -44.36 58.28 -19.63
CA ALA A 797 -43.86 57.65 -20.83
C ALA A 797 -42.95 58.58 -21.66
N PRO A 798 -42.18 58.12 -22.69
CA PRO A 798 -42.82 57.72 -23.95
C PRO A 798 -42.32 56.56 -24.77
N GLU A 799 -43.27 55.96 -25.42
CA GLU A 799 -43.37 55.48 -26.82
C GLU A 799 -42.67 54.19 -27.26
N GLN A 800 -43.59 53.36 -27.69
CA GLN A 800 -43.60 52.10 -28.43
C GLN A 800 -43.10 52.18 -29.87
N PRO A 801 -43.05 51.08 -30.69
CA PRO A 801 -44.24 50.24 -30.95
C PRO A 801 -44.03 48.72 -31.11
N ASN A 802 -44.98 48.01 -30.59
CA ASN A 802 -45.97 47.10 -31.19
C ASN A 802 -45.48 45.91 -32.07
N THR A 803 -45.77 44.71 -31.65
CA THR A 803 -46.92 43.91 -32.10
C THR A 803 -47.12 42.65 -31.29
N THR A 804 -48.32 42.51 -30.80
CA THR A 804 -48.99 41.38 -30.14
C THR A 804 -49.63 40.43 -31.17
N PRO A 805 -50.48 39.46 -30.76
CA PRO A 805 -50.17 38.08 -30.31
C PRO A 805 -51.07 37.06 -31.07
N SER A 806 -50.92 35.78 -30.75
CA SER A 806 -52.10 34.90 -30.62
C SER A 806 -51.75 33.46 -30.29
N THR A 807 -52.28 32.96 -29.24
CA THR A 807 -52.66 31.62 -28.91
C THR A 807 -54.03 31.25 -29.56
N PRO A 808 -54.63 30.06 -29.45
CA PRO A 808 -54.06 28.67 -29.35
C PRO A 808 -54.74 27.69 -30.33
N ASN A 809 -54.35 26.50 -30.44
CA ASN A 809 -55.20 25.28 -30.25
C ASN A 809 -54.73 24.03 -31.00
N THR A 810 -54.65 22.99 -30.25
CA THR A 810 -54.94 21.56 -30.53
C THR A 810 -54.89 21.01 -31.94
N GLY A 811 -54.25 19.86 -32.07
CA GLY A 811 -54.72 18.78 -32.98
C GLY A 811 -53.66 18.03 -33.74
N ASN A 812 -53.35 16.94 -33.18
CA ASN A 812 -53.20 15.59 -33.79
C ASN A 812 -52.89 15.46 -35.28
N GLY A 813 -51.92 14.60 -35.62
CA GLY A 813 -51.99 13.89 -36.93
C GLY A 813 -50.69 13.85 -37.73
N ASN A 814 -49.95 12.84 -37.45
CA ASN A 814 -49.42 11.83 -38.40
C ASN A 814 -48.78 12.23 -39.76
N ASN A 815 -47.62 11.62 -39.97
CA ASN A 815 -47.08 11.08 -41.23
C ASN A 815 -46.21 11.94 -42.18
N GLY A 816 -44.99 11.39 -42.34
CA GLY A 816 -44.50 11.09 -43.71
C GLY A 816 -43.44 11.96 -44.32
N GLY A 817 -42.24 11.41 -44.33
CA GLY A 817 -41.53 11.32 -45.60
C GLY A 817 -40.59 12.42 -46.07
N GLY A 818 -39.35 12.10 -46.16
CA GLY A 818 -38.59 12.32 -47.40
C GLY A 818 -37.67 13.53 -47.49
N ASN A 819 -36.42 13.29 -47.25
CA ASN A 819 -35.27 13.29 -48.22
C ASN A 819 -34.75 14.59 -48.81
N THR A 820 -33.44 14.63 -48.80
CA THR A 820 -32.47 15.28 -49.71
C THR A 820 -32.21 16.80 -49.61
N GLY A 821 -30.94 17.03 -49.31
CA GLY A 821 -30.02 17.54 -50.32
C GLY A 821 -29.42 18.89 -50.10
N GLY A 822 -28.12 18.91 -49.94
CA GLY A 822 -27.29 19.84 -50.69
C GLY A 822 -26.96 21.19 -50.11
N GLY A 823 -25.75 21.37 -49.71
CA GLY A 823 -24.80 22.15 -50.49
C GLY A 823 -24.39 23.50 -49.92
N ASN A 824 -23.23 23.54 -49.40
CA ASN A 824 -22.04 24.28 -49.83
C ASN A 824 -21.88 25.80 -49.55
N ALA A 825 -20.70 26.09 -49.04
CA ALA A 825 -19.79 27.22 -49.30
C ALA A 825 -20.14 28.59 -48.66
N GLY A 826 -19.22 29.12 -47.84
CA GLY A 826 -18.07 29.82 -48.26
C GLY A 826 -17.85 31.15 -47.61
N GLY A 827 -16.66 31.40 -47.16
CA GLY A 827 -15.98 32.69 -47.13
C GLY A 827 -16.29 33.58 -45.95
N GLY A 828 -15.39 33.99 -45.18
CA GLY A 828 -14.16 34.64 -45.44
C GLY A 828 -14.07 35.95 -44.69
N ASN A 829 -13.08 36.05 -43.86
CA ASN A 829 -12.06 37.10 -43.82
C ASN A 829 -12.17 38.27 -42.86
N THR A 830 -11.06 38.46 -42.15
CA THR A 830 -10.36 39.69 -41.73
C THR A 830 -11.03 40.57 -40.67
N GLY A 831 -10.37 41.05 -39.69
CA GLY A 831 -8.96 41.39 -39.41
C GLY A 831 -8.92 42.51 -38.39
N GLY A 832 -7.77 42.67 -37.77
CA GLY A 832 -7.31 43.90 -37.12
C GLY A 832 -7.59 43.98 -35.63
N GLY A 833 -6.65 43.90 -34.71
CA GLY A 833 -5.58 44.87 -34.48
C GLY A 833 -6.05 45.82 -33.36
N ASP A 834 -5.43 46.09 -32.30
CA ASP A 834 -4.09 46.46 -31.93
C ASP A 834 -4.04 46.85 -30.42
N THR A 835 -2.89 46.70 -29.80
CA THR A 835 -2.24 47.50 -28.76
C THR A 835 -2.92 47.60 -27.36
N GLY A 836 -2.32 47.34 -26.29
CA GLY A 836 -0.97 47.59 -25.83
C GLY A 836 -1.03 47.99 -24.36
N GLY A 837 -0.11 47.69 -23.57
CA GLY A 837 0.05 48.27 -22.25
C GLY A 837 0.55 47.23 -21.21
N GLY A 838 1.82 47.28 -20.99
CA GLY A 838 2.52 46.58 -19.93
C GLY A 838 2.28 47.19 -18.56
N ASP A 839 2.54 46.44 -17.56
CA ASP A 839 3.46 46.85 -16.51
C ASP A 839 3.91 45.72 -15.59
N THR A 840 5.12 45.78 -15.33
CA THR A 840 6.07 45.26 -14.38
C THR A 840 5.60 44.63 -13.06
N GLY A 841 6.17 43.43 -12.78
CA GLY A 841 7.06 43.32 -11.63
C GLY A 841 6.51 42.62 -10.38
N GLY A 842 7.01 41.46 -10.10
CA GLY A 842 6.92 40.88 -8.78
C GLY A 842 7.39 39.40 -8.78
N GLY A 843 8.64 39.23 -8.54
CA GLY A 843 9.25 37.91 -8.39
C GLY A 843 8.70 37.25 -7.14
N ASP A 844 8.38 35.98 -7.28
CA ASP A 844 8.13 35.14 -6.11
C ASP A 844 8.95 33.85 -6.23
N THR A 845 9.71 33.64 -5.22
CA THR A 845 10.70 32.56 -5.06
C THR A 845 10.00 31.24 -4.88
N GLY A 846 10.43 30.27 -5.66
CA GLY A 846 9.91 28.92 -5.71
C GLY A 846 9.99 28.15 -4.42
N GLY A 847 8.89 27.50 -4.10
CA GLY A 847 8.85 26.36 -3.20
C GLY A 847 9.07 25.10 -4.02
N GLY A 848 10.19 24.43 -3.82
CA GLY A 848 10.54 23.19 -4.49
C GLY A 848 9.66 22.06 -3.98
N ASP A 849 9.00 21.42 -4.92
CA ASP A 849 8.27 20.19 -4.71
C ASP A 849 9.26 19.04 -4.86
N THR A 850 9.61 18.39 -3.73
CA THR A 850 10.44 17.18 -3.77
C THR A 850 9.54 15.97 -3.72
N GLY A 851 9.47 15.31 -4.87
CA GLY A 851 8.88 13.99 -4.98
C GLY A 851 9.61 12.97 -4.10
N GLY A 852 8.85 12.20 -3.35
CA GLY A 852 9.37 11.08 -2.58
C GLY A 852 9.90 10.01 -3.52
N GLY A 853 11.19 9.78 -3.47
CA GLY A 853 11.84 8.60 -4.03
C GLY A 853 11.94 7.56 -2.94
N ASP A 854 11.42 6.43 -3.25
CA ASP A 854 11.53 5.21 -2.47
C ASP A 854 13.00 4.75 -2.48
N THR A 855 13.61 4.61 -1.34
CA THR A 855 14.91 3.96 -1.22
C THR A 855 14.84 2.89 -0.16
N GLY A 856 14.99 1.69 -0.62
CA GLY A 856 15.18 0.49 0.16
C GLY A 856 16.31 0.61 1.17
N GLY A 857 16.11 -0.05 2.28
CA GLY A 857 16.96 -0.07 3.45
C GLY A 857 18.39 -0.49 3.18
N GLY A 858 19.28 0.27 3.74
CA GLY A 858 20.66 -0.12 3.99
C GLY A 858 20.92 0.01 5.48
N ASN A 859 21.04 -1.12 6.11
CA ASN A 859 21.41 -1.29 7.51
C ASN A 859 22.90 -0.99 7.69
N THR A 860 23.27 -0.04 8.53
CA THR A 860 24.59 -0.03 9.16
C THR A 860 24.43 0.38 10.60
N GLY A 861 24.88 -0.53 11.43
CA GLY A 861 24.86 -0.42 12.87
C GLY A 861 25.93 0.50 13.43
N GLY A 862 25.79 0.73 14.70
CA GLY A 862 26.90 0.95 15.63
C GLY A 862 26.90 2.26 16.37
N GLY A 863 26.93 2.16 17.69
CA GLY A 863 27.56 3.15 18.53
C GLY A 863 26.73 3.64 19.71
N ASP A 864 26.82 2.87 20.70
CA ASP A 864 26.72 2.99 22.14
C ASP A 864 27.21 4.32 22.75
N THR A 865 26.54 4.83 23.76
CA THR A 865 26.97 5.37 25.05
C THR A 865 25.76 6.14 25.64
N GLY A 866 25.19 5.78 26.76
CA GLY A 866 25.67 5.65 28.06
C GLY A 866 25.04 6.64 29.03
N GLY A 867 24.39 6.19 30.09
CA GLY A 867 24.16 6.97 31.33
C GLY A 867 22.74 7.50 31.51
N GLY A 868 21.96 6.96 32.34
CA GLY A 868 21.97 6.98 33.77
C GLY A 868 20.68 7.49 34.41
N ASN A 869 19.90 6.63 34.91
CA ASN A 869 19.47 6.57 36.33
C ASN A 869 18.22 7.30 36.80
N THR A 870 17.46 6.56 37.51
CA THR A 870 16.49 6.79 38.62
C THR A 870 15.08 7.24 38.22
N GLY A 871 14.01 6.61 38.62
CA GLY A 871 13.65 5.77 39.70
C GLY A 871 12.18 5.95 40.00
N GLY A 872 11.48 4.89 40.37
CA GLY A 872 10.45 5.03 41.38
C GLY A 872 9.01 4.76 41.00
N SER A 873 8.60 3.53 41.25
CA SER A 873 7.41 3.14 41.99
C SER A 873 6.02 3.16 41.35
N THR A 874 5.55 1.96 41.29
CA THR A 874 4.17 1.42 41.22
C THR A 874 3.23 2.01 42.32
N PRO A 875 1.90 1.77 42.30
CA PRO A 875 1.27 0.47 41.99
C PRO A 875 0.46 0.41 40.70
#